data_c5ec39743e49360c38129e0831a085f9
#
_entry.id   c5ec39743e49360c38129e0831a085f9
#
_cell.length_a   1.000
_cell.length_b   1.000
_cell.length_c   1.000
_cell.angle_alpha   90.00
_cell.angle_beta   90.00
_cell.angle_gamma   90.00
#
_symmetry.space_group_name_H-M   'P 1'
#
loop_
_entity.id
_entity.type
_entity.pdbx_description
1 polymer ?
#
loop_
_entity_poly.entity_id
_entity_poly.type
_entity_poly.pdbx_seq_one_letter_code
_entity_poly.pdbx_strand_id
1 'polypeptide(L)'
;MSACVPTRTDDPSRKKPKNRKNRKSRTTREKPVSHEAVQGGGSAPPGPESPHSLPPPDEGGRRFRIAGADLSASVSVFLIALPLSLGIALATGAPLQAGLVAAAVGGLVAGRLGGAPLQVSGPAAGLTVVTADLIHQYGWRVTCAITVVAGFAQVGLAALRVARSALAVSPAIVHGMLAGIGVTIALAQLHIVLGGTPQSSAIANVGALPAQLAELRPAALSVSILTVVILLAWPRIPGRAGRIVRKIPAALAAVAAATTLAVVAGLRLPLVDLPSWSSHALPALPDGPVLGLIAAVLTITLVGSVESLLSAVAVDKLVAARKQPTVRIPRADLDRELAGQGAANVLSGALGGLPITGVAVRSSANVSAGAVSRNSTMLHGLWIVLAALLLVPVLDLIPLAALAALVMVVGVQMVKVTHLRSVRQNREMLVYAATSIAVVLTGVLEGVAIGIAMAVAVALHRLTRTRITVEEQGEEHARVHRVRVRGQLTFLAVPRLSRMLGQVPHGARCEVELDGSYMDHAAYEALHDWQASHVAQGGSVEFTGRAGGRISEAASQTHGCCRPWTPWRNHHCDTRTRRASMHQLAHGLSSFQRNTAPLVRDELARLAREGQQPSQLFLTCADSRLVTSMITASGPGDLFTVRNVGNLVPLPGKESGDDSVAAAIEYAVDVLKVSSITVCGHSGCGAMQALLSATNDGGRTPLRRWLRHGQPSLERMRSRHRTWARISGRLPADAVEQLCLTNVVQQLEHLKAHEGVARRIAEGSLELHGMYFHVGEAQAYLLASSDDHEVEAVFDRVAPTPSSLTETRA
;
A
#
# COMPACT_ATOMS: atom_id res chain seq x y z
N MET A 1 32.04 -0.51 -48.08
CA MET A 1 32.37 -1.94 -48.22
C MET A 1 31.34 -2.71 -47.38
N SER A 2 30.38 -3.26 -48.09
CA SER A 2 29.81 -4.61 -48.06
C SER A 2 29.17 -4.99 -46.73
N ALA A 3 27.87 -4.92 -46.60
CA ALA A 3 26.81 -5.87 -47.01
C ALA A 3 27.04 -7.32 -46.50
N CYS A 4 26.12 -7.78 -45.62
CA CYS A 4 25.61 -9.12 -45.71
C CYS A 4 24.29 -9.22 -44.86
N VAL A 5 23.24 -9.42 -45.61
CA VAL A 5 21.95 -10.04 -45.18
C VAL A 5 22.11 -11.56 -45.30
N PRO A 6 21.52 -12.35 -44.48
CA PRO A 6 21.11 -13.66 -44.95
C PRO A 6 19.60 -13.88 -44.89
N THR A 7 19.15 -14.42 -45.95
CA THR A 7 17.89 -14.95 -46.38
C THR A 7 17.40 -16.15 -45.60
N ARG A 8 16.08 -16.24 -45.57
CA ARG A 8 15.18 -17.37 -45.29
C ARG A 8 15.60 -18.68 -45.99
N THR A 9 15.42 -19.80 -45.29
CA THR A 9 15.01 -21.07 -45.94
C THR A 9 14.07 -21.85 -45.01
N ASP A 10 12.93 -22.17 -45.55
CA ASP A 10 11.94 -23.16 -45.10
C ASP A 10 12.53 -24.58 -45.20
N ASP A 11 12.17 -25.53 -44.38
CA ASP A 11 11.47 -26.75 -44.78
C ASP A 11 11.19 -27.71 -43.61
N PRO A 12 10.19 -28.59 -43.78
CA PRO A 12 9.43 -29.19 -42.70
C PRO A 12 9.73 -30.68 -42.54
N SER A 13 9.52 -31.26 -41.42
CA SER A 13 9.00 -32.65 -41.32
C SER A 13 8.91 -33.22 -39.90
N ARG A 14 7.74 -33.79 -39.64
CA ARG A 14 7.44 -35.06 -38.91
C ARG A 14 7.67 -35.06 -37.38
N LYS A 15 6.71 -35.44 -36.55
CA LYS A 15 5.81 -36.60 -36.54
C LYS A 15 4.80 -36.48 -35.39
N LYS A 16 3.54 -36.80 -35.66
CA LYS A 16 2.54 -37.30 -34.69
C LYS A 16 2.80 -38.76 -34.34
N PRO A 17 2.39 -39.21 -33.17
CA PRO A 17 1.65 -40.47 -33.05
C PRO A 17 0.34 -40.28 -32.25
N LYS A 18 -0.72 -40.66 -32.85
CA LYS A 18 -1.70 -41.76 -32.80
C LYS A 18 -2.12 -42.25 -31.41
N ASN A 19 -3.37 -41.91 -31.06
CA ASN A 19 -4.52 -42.86 -30.88
C ASN A 19 -4.42 -44.02 -29.87
N ARG A 20 -5.31 -44.03 -28.88
CA ARG A 20 -6.18 -45.18 -28.52
C ARG A 20 -7.25 -44.75 -27.51
N LYS A 21 -8.49 -44.66 -28.01
CA LYS A 21 -9.65 -45.57 -27.95
C LYS A 21 -10.32 -45.73 -26.57
N ASN A 22 -11.59 -45.29 -26.57
CA ASN A 22 -12.80 -45.99 -26.13
C ASN A 22 -13.13 -46.08 -24.62
N ARG A 23 -14.19 -45.49 -24.15
CA ARG A 23 -15.41 -46.28 -23.84
C ARG A 23 -16.63 -45.45 -23.42
N LYS A 24 -17.67 -45.63 -24.27
CA LYS A 24 -19.11 -45.76 -23.93
C LYS A 24 -19.89 -44.60 -23.28
N SER A 25 -20.70 -44.05 -24.15
CA SER A 25 -22.05 -43.46 -23.96
C SER A 25 -22.97 -44.31 -23.06
N ARG A 26 -23.72 -43.60 -22.22
CA ARG A 26 -25.00 -44.10 -21.69
C ARG A 26 -26.04 -42.98 -21.78
N THR A 27 -26.87 -43.10 -22.79
CA THR A 27 -28.17 -42.44 -22.99
C THR A 27 -29.16 -42.91 -21.94
N THR A 28 -29.90 -41.98 -21.33
CA THR A 28 -31.20 -42.25 -20.71
C THR A 28 -32.16 -41.09 -21.07
N ARG A 29 -32.97 -41.34 -21.87
CA ARG A 29 -34.38 -41.27 -22.37
C ARG A 29 -35.25 -40.36 -21.49
N GLU A 30 -35.72 -39.28 -22.08
CA GLU A 30 -36.87 -38.49 -21.65
C GLU A 30 -38.16 -39.28 -21.74
N LYS A 31 -39.09 -39.08 -20.80
CA LYS A 31 -40.53 -39.37 -20.94
C LYS A 31 -41.33 -38.10 -20.59
N PRO A 32 -42.36 -37.80 -21.36
CA PRO A 32 -43.19 -36.61 -21.14
C PRO A 32 -44.32 -36.87 -20.14
N VAL A 33 -44.68 -35.85 -19.35
CA VAL A 33 -45.88 -35.85 -18.51
C VAL A 33 -46.72 -34.62 -18.85
N SER A 34 -47.95 -34.93 -19.05
CA SER A 34 -49.10 -34.18 -19.52
C SER A 34 -49.52 -32.98 -18.65
N HIS A 35 -50.11 -31.99 -19.34
CA HIS A 35 -50.82 -30.84 -18.80
C HIS A 35 -52.02 -31.22 -17.94
N GLU A 36 -52.18 -30.56 -16.80
CA GLU A 36 -53.48 -30.28 -16.20
C GLU A 36 -53.52 -28.82 -15.69
N ALA A 37 -54.49 -28.10 -16.09
CA ALA A 37 -54.74 -26.69 -15.80
C ALA A 37 -55.53 -26.60 -14.49
N VAL A 38 -55.05 -25.72 -13.58
CA VAL A 38 -55.89 -25.14 -12.49
C VAL A 38 -55.62 -23.64 -12.40
N GLN A 39 -56.74 -22.91 -12.53
CA GLN A 39 -56.84 -21.45 -12.41
C GLN A 39 -56.65 -20.99 -10.95
N GLY A 40 -56.09 -19.82 -10.78
CA GLY A 40 -56.43 -18.94 -9.67
C GLY A 40 -55.26 -18.23 -8.97
N GLY A 41 -55.23 -16.89 -9.06
CA GLY A 41 -54.62 -16.03 -8.05
C GLY A 41 -53.31 -15.37 -8.47
N GLY A 42 -53.37 -14.13 -8.95
CA GLY A 42 -52.24 -13.31 -9.31
C GLY A 42 -51.37 -12.91 -8.13
N SER A 43 -50.12 -13.14 -8.28
CA SER A 43 -49.07 -12.38 -7.62
C SER A 43 -47.86 -12.38 -8.56
N ALA A 44 -47.29 -11.19 -8.78
CA ALA A 44 -46.20 -10.93 -9.70
C ALA A 44 -44.97 -11.81 -9.40
N PRO A 45 -44.20 -12.21 -10.42
CA PRO A 45 -43.00 -12.99 -10.22
C PRO A 45 -41.92 -12.16 -9.55
N PRO A 46 -41.13 -12.72 -8.61
CA PRO A 46 -39.97 -12.06 -8.07
C PRO A 46 -38.91 -11.90 -9.16
N GLY A 47 -38.33 -10.71 -9.23
CA GLY A 47 -37.20 -10.40 -10.12
C GLY A 47 -35.97 -11.23 -9.80
N PRO A 48 -34.98 -11.33 -10.69
CA PRO A 48 -33.81 -12.17 -10.49
C PRO A 48 -33.01 -11.70 -9.27
N GLU A 49 -32.87 -12.58 -8.29
CA GLU A 49 -32.03 -12.39 -7.10
C GLU A 49 -30.59 -12.15 -7.53
N SER A 50 -30.05 -11.01 -7.14
CA SER A 50 -28.64 -10.72 -7.23
C SER A 50 -27.84 -11.60 -6.25
N PRO A 51 -26.72 -12.22 -6.64
CA PRO A 51 -26.02 -13.23 -5.85
C PRO A 51 -25.08 -12.68 -4.77
N HIS A 52 -25.40 -11.59 -4.09
CA HIS A 52 -24.53 -11.00 -3.05
C HIS A 52 -25.27 -10.33 -1.87
N SER A 53 -26.28 -10.95 -1.35
CA SER A 53 -26.77 -10.61 0.00
C SER A 53 -26.70 -11.82 0.91
N LEU A 54 -25.53 -12.05 1.50
CA LEU A 54 -25.45 -12.85 2.72
C LEU A 54 -26.06 -12.01 3.85
N PRO A 55 -26.92 -12.60 4.71
CA PRO A 55 -27.51 -11.89 5.83
C PRO A 55 -26.43 -11.32 6.74
N PRO A 56 -26.69 -10.18 7.42
CA PRO A 56 -25.77 -9.66 8.42
C PRO A 56 -25.55 -10.70 9.50
N PRO A 57 -24.35 -10.80 10.11
CA PRO A 57 -24.10 -11.76 11.17
C PRO A 57 -25.02 -11.44 12.35
N ASP A 58 -25.77 -12.45 12.77
CA ASP A 58 -26.61 -12.43 13.98
C ASP A 58 -25.82 -11.83 15.15
N GLU A 59 -26.21 -10.68 15.66
CA GLU A 59 -25.75 -10.11 16.93
C GLU A 59 -26.40 -10.77 18.14
N GLY A 60 -26.75 -12.03 18.00
CA GLY A 60 -27.28 -12.87 19.11
C GLY A 60 -26.15 -13.47 19.91
N GLY A 61 -25.94 -12.98 21.15
CA GLY A 61 -25.25 -13.62 22.26
C GLY A 61 -23.89 -14.26 21.93
N ARG A 62 -22.77 -13.55 22.19
CA ARG A 62 -21.42 -14.08 22.18
C ARG A 62 -21.22 -15.27 23.12
N ARG A 63 -21.70 -16.43 22.76
CA ARG A 63 -21.19 -17.68 23.32
C ARG A 63 -19.83 -17.95 22.69
N PHE A 64 -18.81 -18.14 23.54
CA PHE A 64 -17.46 -18.56 23.10
C PHE A 64 -17.56 -19.93 22.41
N ARG A 65 -17.75 -19.94 21.08
CA ARG A 65 -17.66 -21.16 20.27
C ARG A 65 -16.20 -21.33 19.85
N ILE A 66 -15.52 -22.26 20.52
CA ILE A 66 -14.14 -22.64 20.13
C ILE A 66 -14.26 -23.52 18.87
N ALA A 67 -13.73 -23.08 17.76
CA ALA A 67 -13.64 -23.92 16.58
C ALA A 67 -12.58 -25.03 16.81
N GLY A 68 -12.84 -26.25 16.36
CA GLY A 68 -11.88 -27.36 16.50
C GLY A 68 -10.53 -27.07 15.82
N ALA A 69 -10.55 -26.24 14.77
CA ALA A 69 -9.34 -25.74 14.09
C ALA A 69 -8.48 -24.85 15.02
N ASP A 70 -9.11 -23.99 15.83
CA ASP A 70 -8.38 -23.15 16.80
C ASP A 70 -7.77 -23.96 17.94
N LEU A 71 -8.47 -24.99 18.41
CA LEU A 71 -7.95 -25.90 19.42
C LEU A 71 -6.71 -26.66 18.90
N SER A 72 -6.80 -27.26 17.71
CA SER A 72 -5.66 -27.94 17.07
C SER A 72 -4.47 -27.02 16.82
N ALA A 73 -4.73 -25.80 16.33
CA ALA A 73 -3.71 -24.81 16.08
C ALA A 73 -3.05 -24.33 17.40
N SER A 74 -3.83 -24.10 18.47
CA SER A 74 -3.31 -23.67 19.76
C SER A 74 -2.35 -24.69 20.38
N VAL A 75 -2.68 -25.97 20.28
CA VAL A 75 -1.79 -27.08 20.75
C VAL A 75 -0.49 -27.07 19.92
N SER A 76 -0.58 -26.97 18.60
CA SER A 76 0.61 -26.92 17.73
C SER A 76 1.54 -25.74 18.07
N VAL A 77 0.94 -24.56 18.35
CA VAL A 77 1.70 -23.36 18.75
C VAL A 77 2.30 -23.54 20.13
N PHE A 78 1.56 -24.08 21.10
CA PHE A 78 2.04 -24.37 22.45
C PHE A 78 3.28 -25.25 22.44
N LEU A 79 3.25 -26.34 21.70
CA LEU A 79 4.37 -27.31 21.62
C LEU A 79 5.65 -26.71 21.01
N ILE A 80 5.53 -25.65 20.18
CA ILE A 80 6.67 -24.89 19.64
C ILE A 80 7.10 -23.83 20.66
N ALA A 81 6.16 -23.15 21.27
CA ALA A 81 6.41 -21.97 22.07
C ALA A 81 7.03 -22.29 23.44
N LEU A 82 6.69 -23.41 24.03
CA LEU A 82 7.17 -23.81 25.37
C LEU A 82 8.71 -23.91 25.42
N PRO A 83 9.37 -24.78 24.62
CA PRO A 83 10.83 -24.86 24.66
C PRO A 83 11.52 -23.60 24.18
N LEU A 84 10.90 -22.90 23.23
CA LEU A 84 11.47 -21.65 22.69
C LEU A 84 11.41 -20.51 23.73
N SER A 85 10.37 -20.43 24.54
CA SER A 85 10.25 -19.41 25.58
C SER A 85 11.27 -19.63 26.72
N LEU A 86 11.47 -20.87 27.12
CA LEU A 86 12.52 -21.23 28.07
C LEU A 86 13.93 -20.94 27.50
N GLY A 87 14.17 -21.31 26.23
CA GLY A 87 15.42 -21.03 25.55
C GLY A 87 15.74 -19.54 25.43
N ILE A 88 14.71 -18.70 25.17
CA ILE A 88 14.88 -17.24 25.11
C ILE A 88 15.19 -16.69 26.51
N ALA A 89 14.49 -17.15 27.56
CA ALA A 89 14.80 -16.75 28.93
C ALA A 89 16.24 -17.11 29.30
N LEU A 90 16.69 -18.33 28.98
CA LEU A 90 18.08 -18.75 29.16
C LEU A 90 19.05 -17.83 28.41
N ALA A 91 18.75 -17.51 27.14
CA ALA A 91 19.61 -16.69 26.29
C ALA A 91 19.70 -15.22 26.77
N THR A 92 18.71 -14.74 27.53
CA THR A 92 18.71 -13.38 28.09
C THR A 92 19.38 -13.33 29.48
N GLY A 93 19.65 -14.47 30.10
CA GLY A 93 20.08 -14.53 31.51
C GLY A 93 18.96 -14.22 32.50
N ALA A 94 17.71 -14.20 32.05
CA ALA A 94 16.54 -14.01 32.89
C ALA A 94 16.18 -15.32 33.62
N PRO A 95 15.46 -15.26 34.76
CA PRO A 95 14.84 -16.42 35.35
C PRO A 95 13.98 -17.17 34.32
N LEU A 96 14.08 -18.52 34.26
CA LEU A 96 13.43 -19.29 33.17
C LEU A 96 11.90 -19.14 33.18
N GLN A 97 11.27 -19.01 34.37
CA GLN A 97 9.84 -18.75 34.48
C GLN A 97 9.41 -17.43 33.81
N ALA A 98 10.28 -16.42 33.71
CA ALA A 98 9.97 -15.16 33.04
C ALA A 98 9.60 -15.35 31.56
N GLY A 99 10.21 -16.35 30.90
CA GLY A 99 9.84 -16.74 29.54
C GLY A 99 8.45 -17.35 29.43
N LEU A 100 8.02 -18.12 30.42
CA LEU A 100 6.68 -18.70 30.51
C LEU A 100 5.62 -17.62 30.79
N VAL A 101 5.90 -16.70 31.74
CA VAL A 101 5.04 -15.53 32.03
C VAL A 101 4.81 -14.71 30.77
N ALA A 102 5.87 -14.35 30.05
CA ALA A 102 5.76 -13.57 28.83
C ALA A 102 4.97 -14.31 27.72
N ALA A 103 5.14 -15.63 27.58
CA ALA A 103 4.38 -16.42 26.61
C ALA A 103 2.90 -16.52 26.98
N ALA A 104 2.58 -16.70 28.25
CA ALA A 104 1.21 -16.74 28.74
C ALA A 104 0.52 -15.39 28.56
N VAL A 105 1.12 -14.30 29.04
CA VAL A 105 0.60 -12.93 28.90
C VAL A 105 0.46 -12.54 27.44
N GLY A 106 1.46 -12.83 26.60
CA GLY A 106 1.40 -12.57 25.14
C GLY A 106 0.25 -13.31 24.46
N GLY A 107 0.03 -14.58 24.80
CA GLY A 107 -1.09 -15.35 24.29
C GLY A 107 -2.45 -14.82 24.74
N LEU A 108 -2.61 -14.53 26.04
CA LEU A 108 -3.88 -14.11 26.63
C LEU A 108 -4.19 -12.63 26.37
N VAL A 109 -3.27 -11.72 26.69
CA VAL A 109 -3.52 -10.26 26.66
C VAL A 109 -3.38 -9.71 25.24
N ALA A 110 -2.23 -9.92 24.59
CA ALA A 110 -2.05 -9.47 23.22
C ALA A 110 -3.01 -10.21 22.27
N GLY A 111 -3.24 -11.51 22.48
CA GLY A 111 -4.21 -12.29 21.71
C GLY A 111 -5.64 -11.73 21.82
N ARG A 112 -6.06 -11.21 23.00
CA ARG A 112 -7.40 -10.65 23.23
C ARG A 112 -7.54 -9.21 22.77
N LEU A 113 -6.57 -8.36 23.08
CA LEU A 113 -6.60 -6.91 22.84
C LEU A 113 -6.03 -6.52 21.49
N GLY A 114 -5.05 -7.25 20.97
CA GLY A 114 -4.32 -6.94 19.73
C GLY A 114 -5.21 -6.82 18.50
N GLY A 115 -4.69 -6.19 17.46
CA GLY A 115 -5.34 -5.91 16.17
C GLY A 115 -5.21 -7.04 15.15
N ALA A 116 -4.21 -7.94 15.30
CA ALA A 116 -3.91 -9.04 14.38
C ALA A 116 -4.48 -10.37 14.90
N PRO A 117 -5.60 -10.90 14.35
CA PRO A 117 -6.34 -12.01 14.96
C PRO A 117 -5.56 -13.32 15.12
N LEU A 118 -4.64 -13.61 14.20
CA LEU A 118 -3.87 -14.87 14.18
C LEU A 118 -2.40 -14.71 14.57
N GLN A 119 -2.00 -13.52 14.96
CA GLN A 119 -0.65 -13.26 15.44
C GLN A 119 -0.49 -13.87 16.83
N VAL A 120 0.61 -14.57 17.04
CA VAL A 120 1.01 -15.12 18.34
C VAL A 120 2.10 -14.24 18.91
N SER A 121 1.85 -13.72 20.13
CA SER A 121 2.79 -12.86 20.86
C SER A 121 3.43 -13.63 22.01
N GLY A 122 4.63 -13.20 22.38
CA GLY A 122 5.41 -13.81 23.47
C GLY A 122 6.84 -13.32 23.44
N PRO A 123 7.74 -13.93 24.24
CA PRO A 123 9.16 -13.57 24.20
C PRO A 123 9.74 -13.87 22.82
N ALA A 124 10.50 -12.91 22.29
CA ALA A 124 10.99 -12.95 20.91
C ALA A 124 12.53 -12.95 20.88
N ALA A 125 13.06 -13.69 19.90
CA ALA A 125 14.49 -13.72 19.66
C ALA A 125 15.05 -12.33 19.28
N GLY A 126 14.24 -11.46 18.65
CA GLY A 126 14.65 -10.10 18.28
C GLY A 126 14.93 -9.18 19.45
N LEU A 127 14.38 -9.43 20.63
CA LEU A 127 14.65 -8.66 21.84
C LEU A 127 15.68 -9.32 22.78
N THR A 128 16.16 -10.54 22.46
CA THR A 128 17.02 -11.32 23.36
C THR A 128 18.30 -10.56 23.71
N VAL A 129 18.98 -9.99 22.72
CA VAL A 129 20.25 -9.26 22.94
C VAL A 129 20.01 -7.99 23.75
N VAL A 130 18.98 -7.21 23.40
CA VAL A 130 18.62 -6.00 24.15
C VAL A 130 18.28 -6.30 25.59
N THR A 131 17.49 -7.37 25.83
CA THR A 131 17.07 -7.77 27.18
C THR A 131 18.27 -8.30 27.98
N ALA A 132 19.15 -9.07 27.37
CA ALA A 132 20.38 -9.56 28.01
C ALA A 132 21.29 -8.40 28.46
N ASP A 133 21.48 -7.41 27.60
CA ASP A 133 22.26 -6.19 27.89
C ASP A 133 21.66 -5.41 29.07
N LEU A 134 20.33 -5.22 29.08
CA LEU A 134 19.64 -4.52 30.15
C LEU A 134 19.71 -5.27 31.48
N ILE A 135 19.61 -6.59 31.45
CA ILE A 135 19.77 -7.44 32.64
C ILE A 135 21.18 -7.31 33.19
N HIS A 136 22.19 -7.29 32.32
CA HIS A 136 23.60 -7.14 32.73
C HIS A 136 23.87 -5.74 33.32
N GLN A 137 23.29 -4.68 32.75
CA GLN A 137 23.55 -3.29 33.18
C GLN A 137 22.73 -2.89 34.41
N TYR A 138 21.47 -3.27 34.49
CA TYR A 138 20.49 -2.77 35.46
C TYR A 138 19.92 -3.86 36.36
N GLY A 139 20.21 -5.12 36.07
CA GLY A 139 19.61 -6.26 36.76
C GLY A 139 18.17 -6.58 36.25
N TRP A 140 17.72 -7.77 36.64
CA TRP A 140 16.45 -8.32 36.20
C TRP A 140 15.22 -7.48 36.59
N ARG A 141 15.17 -7.08 37.90
CA ARG A 141 13.99 -6.37 38.45
C ARG A 141 13.76 -4.98 37.81
N VAL A 142 14.86 -4.27 37.52
CA VAL A 142 14.81 -2.97 36.83
C VAL A 142 14.44 -3.18 35.35
N THR A 143 14.94 -4.22 34.71
CA THR A 143 14.57 -4.56 33.33
C THR A 143 13.04 -4.84 33.20
N CYS A 144 12.43 -5.46 34.21
CA CYS A 144 10.97 -5.61 34.27
C CYS A 144 10.25 -4.25 34.33
N ALA A 145 10.76 -3.32 35.17
CA ALA A 145 10.18 -1.97 35.25
C ALA A 145 10.35 -1.19 33.95
N ILE A 146 11.51 -1.29 33.29
CA ILE A 146 11.75 -0.71 31.95
C ILE A 146 10.73 -1.27 30.94
N THR A 147 10.42 -2.58 31.00
CA THR A 147 9.42 -3.24 30.13
C THR A 147 8.02 -2.68 30.38
N VAL A 148 7.64 -2.40 31.64
CA VAL A 148 6.36 -1.75 31.98
C VAL A 148 6.27 -0.36 31.34
N VAL A 149 7.31 0.47 31.53
CA VAL A 149 7.34 1.83 30.96
C VAL A 149 7.32 1.80 29.43
N ALA A 150 8.06 0.88 28.82
CA ALA A 150 8.03 0.67 27.37
C ALA A 150 6.62 0.25 26.87
N GLY A 151 5.91 -0.58 27.64
CA GLY A 151 4.53 -0.94 27.35
C GLY A 151 3.59 0.27 27.37
N PHE A 152 3.71 1.17 28.33
CA PHE A 152 2.95 2.44 28.34
C PHE A 152 3.33 3.33 27.15
N ALA A 153 4.60 3.43 26.79
CA ALA A 153 5.04 4.16 25.60
C ALA A 153 4.41 3.59 24.33
N GLN A 154 4.32 2.26 24.16
CA GLN A 154 3.64 1.60 23.04
C GLN A 154 2.14 1.92 22.99
N VAL A 155 1.45 1.93 24.13
CA VAL A 155 0.03 2.34 24.24
C VAL A 155 -0.12 3.81 23.82
N GLY A 156 0.79 4.69 24.26
CA GLY A 156 0.82 6.09 23.86
C GLY A 156 1.00 6.27 22.34
N LEU A 157 1.95 5.54 21.73
CA LEU A 157 2.17 5.56 20.28
C LEU A 157 0.94 5.04 19.51
N ALA A 158 0.24 4.04 20.04
CA ALA A 158 -1.00 3.54 19.46
C ALA A 158 -2.13 4.57 19.53
N ALA A 159 -2.26 5.29 20.67
CA ALA A 159 -3.24 6.37 20.83
C ALA A 159 -2.99 7.53 19.86
N LEU A 160 -1.72 7.84 19.58
CA LEU A 160 -1.30 8.82 18.58
C LEU A 160 -1.46 8.32 17.13
N ARG A 161 -1.90 7.07 16.91
CA ARG A 161 -2.12 6.44 15.60
C ARG A 161 -0.89 6.46 14.68
N VAL A 162 0.32 6.37 15.27
CA VAL A 162 1.58 6.39 14.51
C VAL A 162 2.09 5.00 14.10
N ALA A 163 1.36 3.92 14.38
CA ALA A 163 1.81 2.55 14.08
C ALA A 163 2.12 2.34 12.58
N ARG A 164 1.42 3.03 11.68
CA ARG A 164 1.68 2.94 10.24
C ARG A 164 3.01 3.57 9.83
N SER A 165 3.51 4.56 10.56
CA SER A 165 4.81 5.19 10.26
C SER A 165 5.99 4.24 10.54
N ALA A 166 5.84 3.28 11.44
CA ALA A 166 6.85 2.23 11.66
C ALA A 166 7.10 1.37 10.39
N LEU A 167 6.12 1.29 9.49
CA LEU A 167 6.27 0.61 8.19
C LEU A 167 7.09 1.41 7.16
N ALA A 168 7.40 2.68 7.44
CA ALA A 168 8.27 3.51 6.61
C ALA A 168 9.76 3.15 6.77
N VAL A 169 10.11 2.36 7.79
CA VAL A 169 11.47 1.86 7.98
C VAL A 169 11.85 0.93 6.84
N SER A 170 13.02 1.18 6.21
CA SER A 170 13.49 0.33 5.10
C SER A 170 13.57 -1.14 5.52
N PRO A 171 13.02 -2.08 4.72
CA PRO A 171 13.18 -3.51 4.97
C PRO A 171 14.63 -3.96 5.12
N ALA A 172 15.58 -3.27 4.49
CA ALA A 172 17.01 -3.59 4.60
C ALA A 172 17.54 -3.35 6.02
N ILE A 173 17.09 -2.28 6.71
CA ILE A 173 17.46 -2.00 8.11
C ILE A 173 16.93 -3.12 9.00
N VAL A 174 15.65 -3.47 8.85
CA VAL A 174 15.00 -4.50 9.68
C VAL A 174 15.66 -5.87 9.48
N HIS A 175 15.92 -6.26 8.23
CA HIS A 175 16.59 -7.53 7.94
C HIS A 175 18.06 -7.52 8.39
N GLY A 176 18.74 -6.38 8.30
CA GLY A 176 20.09 -6.19 8.81
C GLY A 176 20.15 -6.32 10.33
N MET A 177 19.24 -5.65 11.03
CA MET A 177 19.06 -5.75 12.48
C MET A 177 18.83 -7.21 12.92
N LEU A 178 17.87 -7.88 12.32
CA LEU A 178 17.56 -9.28 12.63
C LEU A 178 18.74 -10.22 12.35
N ALA A 179 19.50 -9.96 11.29
CA ALA A 179 20.70 -10.75 10.98
C ALA A 179 21.81 -10.52 12.00
N GLY A 180 22.06 -9.25 12.40
CA GLY A 180 23.02 -8.90 13.46
C GLY A 180 22.67 -9.56 14.78
N ILE A 181 21.43 -9.42 15.24
CA ILE A 181 20.90 -10.10 16.44
C ILE A 181 21.07 -11.62 16.33
N GLY A 182 20.74 -12.20 15.18
CA GLY A 182 20.86 -13.64 14.95
C GLY A 182 22.30 -14.15 15.08
N VAL A 183 23.27 -13.40 14.57
CA VAL A 183 24.70 -13.69 14.73
C VAL A 183 25.13 -13.61 16.20
N THR A 184 24.75 -12.54 16.90
CA THR A 184 25.12 -12.36 18.33
C THR A 184 24.54 -13.48 19.20
N ILE A 185 23.26 -13.85 18.99
CA ILE A 185 22.64 -14.98 19.68
C ILE A 185 23.36 -16.29 19.37
N ALA A 186 23.64 -16.56 18.10
CA ALA A 186 24.30 -17.82 17.71
C ALA A 186 25.68 -17.95 18.35
N LEU A 187 26.46 -16.87 18.42
CA LEU A 187 27.78 -16.84 19.07
C LEU A 187 27.69 -17.07 20.59
N ALA A 188 26.74 -16.38 21.27
CA ALA A 188 26.56 -16.55 22.71
C ALA A 188 26.10 -17.98 23.06
N GLN A 189 25.12 -18.52 22.33
CA GLN A 189 24.62 -19.87 22.59
C GLN A 189 25.61 -20.97 22.23
N LEU A 190 26.55 -20.71 21.32
CA LEU A 190 27.62 -21.66 20.97
C LEU A 190 28.47 -22.01 22.21
N HIS A 191 28.75 -21.09 23.10
CA HIS A 191 29.47 -21.34 24.35
C HIS A 191 28.73 -22.35 25.25
N ILE A 192 27.40 -22.19 25.41
CA ILE A 192 26.58 -23.12 26.21
C ILE A 192 26.51 -24.49 25.55
N VAL A 193 26.40 -24.53 24.20
CA VAL A 193 26.44 -25.79 23.39
C VAL A 193 27.76 -26.55 23.62
N LEU A 194 28.89 -25.84 23.77
CA LEU A 194 30.19 -26.40 24.06
C LEU A 194 30.41 -26.73 25.54
N GLY A 195 29.46 -26.35 26.42
CA GLY A 195 29.50 -26.64 27.88
C GLY A 195 30.08 -25.51 28.74
N GLY A 196 30.32 -24.32 28.18
CA GLY A 196 30.79 -23.12 28.88
C GLY A 196 29.71 -22.08 29.14
N THR A 197 30.16 -20.86 29.43
CA THR A 197 29.30 -19.68 29.71
C THR A 197 29.51 -18.60 28.66
N PRO A 198 28.43 -17.96 28.14
CA PRO A 198 28.57 -16.88 27.17
C PRO A 198 29.19 -15.62 27.80
N GLN A 199 29.87 -14.82 26.97
CA GLN A 199 30.40 -13.52 27.31
C GLN A 199 29.40 -12.41 27.00
N SER A 200 29.62 -11.20 27.54
CA SER A 200 28.72 -10.05 27.42
C SER A 200 28.63 -9.47 26.00
N SER A 201 29.62 -9.68 25.14
CA SER A 201 29.57 -9.12 23.77
C SER A 201 29.91 -10.16 22.70
N ALA A 202 29.49 -9.93 21.46
CA ALA A 202 29.81 -10.80 20.33
C ALA A 202 31.32 -10.92 20.10
N ILE A 203 32.05 -9.81 20.26
CA ILE A 203 33.52 -9.77 20.11
C ILE A 203 34.18 -10.59 21.20
N ALA A 204 33.75 -10.45 22.44
CA ALA A 204 34.29 -11.21 23.59
C ALA A 204 33.99 -12.71 23.42
N ASN A 205 32.80 -13.08 22.92
CA ASN A 205 32.47 -14.47 22.61
C ASN A 205 33.39 -15.05 21.55
N VAL A 206 33.70 -14.31 20.48
CA VAL A 206 34.64 -14.78 19.44
C VAL A 206 36.04 -14.92 20.02
N GLY A 207 36.50 -13.97 20.85
CA GLY A 207 37.80 -14.02 21.49
C GLY A 207 37.98 -15.18 22.50
N ALA A 208 36.91 -15.54 23.22
CA ALA A 208 36.90 -16.65 24.17
C ALA A 208 36.73 -18.05 23.51
N LEU A 209 36.38 -18.11 22.24
CA LEU A 209 36.10 -19.37 21.55
C LEU A 209 37.30 -20.35 21.51
N PRO A 210 38.56 -19.94 21.27
CA PRO A 210 39.68 -20.87 21.29
C PRO A 210 39.86 -21.57 22.64
N ALA A 211 39.75 -20.84 23.74
CA ALA A 211 39.84 -21.37 25.11
C ALA A 211 38.67 -22.34 25.38
N GLN A 212 37.44 -21.98 24.96
CA GLN A 212 36.29 -22.82 25.11
C GLN A 212 36.39 -24.15 24.30
N LEU A 213 37.01 -24.12 23.11
CA LEU A 213 37.26 -25.30 22.31
C LEU A 213 38.29 -26.24 22.94
N ALA A 214 39.20 -25.71 23.74
CA ALA A 214 40.16 -26.54 24.49
C ALA A 214 39.52 -27.23 25.73
N GLU A 215 38.43 -26.66 26.28
CA GLU A 215 37.71 -27.18 27.45
C GLU A 215 36.30 -27.72 27.08
N LEU A 216 36.19 -28.47 25.98
CA LEU A 216 34.95 -29.05 25.53
C LEU A 216 34.37 -30.05 26.55
N ARG A 217 33.04 -29.94 26.82
CA ARG A 217 32.31 -30.92 27.62
C ARG A 217 31.54 -31.88 26.72
N PRO A 218 32.00 -33.16 26.57
CA PRO A 218 31.39 -34.10 25.60
C PRO A 218 29.91 -34.38 25.84
N ALA A 219 29.48 -34.36 27.12
CA ALA A 219 28.05 -34.55 27.48
C ALA A 219 27.17 -33.40 26.94
N ALA A 220 27.56 -32.13 27.10
CA ALA A 220 26.83 -31.01 26.57
C ALA A 220 26.80 -31.00 25.04
N LEU A 221 27.95 -31.31 24.43
CA LEU A 221 28.11 -31.38 22.98
C LEU A 221 27.26 -32.48 22.35
N SER A 222 27.19 -33.68 22.94
CA SER A 222 26.38 -34.77 22.42
C SER A 222 24.89 -34.48 22.40
N VAL A 223 24.37 -33.89 23.48
CA VAL A 223 22.96 -33.44 23.61
C VAL A 223 22.66 -32.32 22.62
N SER A 224 23.60 -31.38 22.47
CA SER A 224 23.44 -30.24 21.55
C SER A 224 23.47 -30.70 20.09
N ILE A 225 24.40 -31.58 19.72
CA ILE A 225 24.48 -32.14 18.34
C ILE A 225 23.19 -32.91 18.02
N LEU A 226 22.70 -33.76 18.93
CA LEU A 226 21.43 -34.46 18.74
C LEU A 226 20.28 -33.48 18.47
N THR A 227 20.20 -32.43 19.29
CA THR A 227 19.17 -31.38 19.14
C THR A 227 19.26 -30.72 17.75
N VAL A 228 20.45 -30.28 17.33
CA VAL A 228 20.65 -29.66 16.01
C VAL A 228 20.31 -30.61 14.86
N VAL A 229 20.79 -31.86 14.94
CA VAL A 229 20.52 -32.86 13.91
C VAL A 229 19.03 -33.12 13.76
N ILE A 230 18.29 -33.27 14.85
CA ILE A 230 16.83 -33.46 14.80
C ILE A 230 16.18 -32.21 14.20
N LEU A 231 16.52 -31.01 14.65
CA LEU A 231 15.93 -29.76 14.12
C LEU A 231 16.12 -29.61 12.61
N LEU A 232 17.29 -30.03 12.07
CA LEU A 232 17.60 -29.91 10.64
C LEU A 232 17.04 -31.06 9.81
N ALA A 233 17.02 -32.28 10.35
CA ALA A 233 16.59 -33.48 9.63
C ALA A 233 15.06 -33.64 9.63
N TRP A 234 14.38 -33.26 10.73
CA TRP A 234 12.93 -33.45 10.93
C TRP A 234 12.05 -32.96 9.79
N PRO A 235 12.24 -31.72 9.27
CA PRO A 235 11.45 -31.23 8.14
C PRO A 235 11.75 -31.96 6.82
N ARG A 236 12.90 -32.64 6.72
CA ARG A 236 13.41 -33.28 5.50
C ARG A 236 13.05 -34.76 5.36
N ILE A 237 12.44 -35.37 6.40
CA ILE A 237 12.04 -36.78 6.38
C ILE A 237 11.02 -37.02 5.24
N PRO A 238 11.34 -37.90 4.24
CA PRO A 238 10.47 -38.13 3.08
C PRO A 238 9.34 -39.12 3.36
N GLY A 239 8.38 -39.22 2.47
CA GLY A 239 7.38 -40.27 2.41
C GLY A 239 6.26 -40.20 3.44
N ARG A 240 5.59 -41.33 3.71
CA ARG A 240 4.47 -41.46 4.66
C ARG A 240 4.89 -41.20 6.09
N ALA A 241 6.08 -41.69 6.49
CA ALA A 241 6.66 -41.43 7.80
C ALA A 241 6.84 -39.93 8.06
N GLY A 242 7.37 -39.16 7.10
CA GLY A 242 7.57 -37.74 7.20
C GLY A 242 6.22 -36.95 7.36
N ARG A 243 5.11 -37.45 6.82
CA ARG A 243 3.79 -36.83 7.00
C ARG A 243 3.26 -36.99 8.43
N ILE A 244 3.55 -38.13 9.06
CA ILE A 244 3.15 -38.40 10.45
C ILE A 244 4.04 -37.62 11.41
N VAL A 245 5.36 -37.72 11.21
CA VAL A 245 6.37 -37.08 12.06
C VAL A 245 6.22 -35.55 12.06
N ARG A 246 5.90 -34.92 10.92
CA ARG A 246 5.65 -33.48 10.83
C ARG A 246 4.43 -32.96 11.59
N LYS A 247 3.58 -33.85 12.12
CA LYS A 247 2.51 -33.45 13.07
C LYS A 247 3.10 -33.02 14.43
N ILE A 248 4.30 -33.51 14.77
CA ILE A 248 5.04 -33.13 15.97
C ILE A 248 6.02 -32.02 15.59
N PRO A 249 6.02 -30.86 16.27
CA PRO A 249 7.00 -29.79 16.02
C PRO A 249 8.43 -30.27 16.25
N ALA A 250 9.34 -29.90 15.32
CA ALA A 250 10.76 -30.28 15.39
C ALA A 250 11.43 -29.85 16.70
N ALA A 251 11.07 -28.66 17.21
CA ALA A 251 11.60 -28.13 18.47
C ALA A 251 11.25 -29.02 19.68
N LEU A 252 10.01 -29.47 19.76
CA LEU A 252 9.57 -30.37 20.82
C LEU A 252 10.27 -31.73 20.71
N ALA A 253 10.30 -32.32 19.49
CA ALA A 253 10.92 -33.61 19.25
C ALA A 253 12.43 -33.58 19.59
N ALA A 254 13.13 -32.49 19.23
CA ALA A 254 14.54 -32.31 19.50
C ALA A 254 14.83 -32.22 21.01
N VAL A 255 14.08 -31.38 21.74
CA VAL A 255 14.25 -31.20 23.18
C VAL A 255 13.87 -32.48 23.91
N ALA A 256 12.76 -33.14 23.56
CA ALA A 256 12.35 -34.40 24.20
C ALA A 256 13.37 -35.53 23.98
N ALA A 257 13.90 -35.68 22.74
CA ALA A 257 14.94 -36.69 22.46
C ALA A 257 16.25 -36.36 23.23
N ALA A 258 16.63 -35.09 23.31
CA ALA A 258 17.82 -34.65 24.04
C ALA A 258 17.68 -34.91 25.56
N THR A 259 16.49 -34.61 26.12
CA THR A 259 16.17 -34.90 27.52
C THR A 259 16.18 -36.39 27.80
N THR A 260 15.57 -37.20 26.91
CA THR A 260 15.59 -38.65 27.05
C THR A 260 17.04 -39.21 27.02
N LEU A 261 17.87 -38.74 26.09
CA LEU A 261 19.29 -39.14 26.04
C LEU A 261 20.01 -38.78 27.34
N ALA A 262 19.81 -37.56 27.85
CA ALA A 262 20.45 -37.08 29.09
C ALA A 262 20.08 -37.94 30.31
N VAL A 263 18.79 -38.29 30.44
CA VAL A 263 18.27 -39.08 31.55
C VAL A 263 18.73 -40.54 31.43
N VAL A 264 18.56 -41.16 30.24
CA VAL A 264 18.90 -42.60 30.05
C VAL A 264 20.39 -42.83 30.13
N ALA A 265 21.24 -41.92 29.60
CA ALA A 265 22.68 -42.04 29.67
C ALA A 265 23.28 -41.53 31.00
N GLY A 266 22.49 -41.03 31.93
CA GLY A 266 22.92 -40.49 33.23
C GLY A 266 23.89 -39.32 33.11
N LEU A 267 23.72 -38.46 32.09
CA LEU A 267 24.62 -37.34 31.83
C LEU A 267 24.48 -36.24 32.89
N ARG A 268 25.59 -35.89 33.55
CA ARG A 268 25.63 -34.79 34.50
C ARG A 268 25.70 -33.45 33.76
N LEU A 269 24.52 -32.86 33.51
CA LEU A 269 24.37 -31.60 32.80
C LEU A 269 23.62 -30.62 33.67
N PRO A 270 23.87 -29.29 33.49
CA PRO A 270 22.98 -28.26 34.02
C PRO A 270 21.58 -28.44 33.42
N LEU A 271 20.59 -28.58 34.30
CA LEU A 271 19.18 -28.75 33.92
C LEU A 271 18.44 -27.42 34.09
N VAL A 272 17.20 -27.36 33.57
CA VAL A 272 16.26 -26.30 33.87
C VAL A 272 15.96 -26.35 35.37
N ASP A 273 16.05 -25.22 36.02
CA ASP A 273 15.63 -25.03 37.43
C ASP A 273 14.54 -23.94 37.42
N LEU A 274 13.31 -24.36 37.67
CA LEU A 274 12.18 -23.44 37.81
C LEU A 274 11.96 -23.16 39.29
N PRO A 275 12.45 -21.98 39.79
CA PRO A 275 12.20 -21.60 41.17
C PRO A 275 10.72 -21.59 41.51
N SER A 276 10.39 -21.82 42.78
CA SER A 276 8.99 -21.77 43.25
C SER A 276 8.35 -20.40 42.96
N TRP A 277 7.09 -20.40 42.55
CA TRP A 277 6.36 -19.14 42.27
C TRP A 277 6.31 -18.19 43.48
N SER A 278 6.50 -18.67 44.69
CA SER A 278 6.58 -17.88 45.91
C SER A 278 7.85 -16.98 45.97
N SER A 279 8.92 -17.34 45.27
CA SER A 279 10.18 -16.56 45.17
C SER A 279 10.27 -15.72 43.91
N HIS A 280 9.17 -15.61 43.18
CA HIS A 280 9.14 -14.86 41.90
C HIS A 280 9.42 -13.36 42.13
N ALA A 281 10.43 -12.82 41.46
CA ALA A 281 10.87 -11.44 41.62
C ALA A 281 9.96 -10.46 40.89
N LEU A 282 9.25 -9.61 41.64
CA LEU A 282 8.49 -8.50 41.10
C LEU A 282 9.41 -7.32 40.67
N PRO A 283 8.94 -6.42 39.77
CA PRO A 283 9.71 -5.27 39.32
C PRO A 283 10.11 -4.38 40.50
N ALA A 284 11.31 -3.78 40.39
CA ALA A 284 11.77 -2.73 41.31
C ALA A 284 11.71 -1.37 40.60
N LEU A 285 11.65 -0.29 41.38
CA LEU A 285 11.73 1.04 40.82
C LEU A 285 13.04 1.17 40.01
N PRO A 286 13.01 1.84 38.84
CA PRO A 286 14.21 2.03 38.03
C PRO A 286 15.24 2.85 38.78
N ASP A 287 16.40 2.27 39.05
CA ASP A 287 17.54 2.92 39.66
C ASP A 287 18.69 2.94 38.65
N GLY A 288 19.28 4.11 38.41
CA GLY A 288 20.35 4.29 37.44
C GLY A 288 20.34 5.66 36.74
N PRO A 289 21.27 5.90 35.79
CA PRO A 289 21.34 7.16 35.08
C PRO A 289 20.09 7.37 34.19
N VAL A 290 19.39 8.49 34.40
CA VAL A 290 18.10 8.78 33.74
C VAL A 290 18.18 8.66 32.24
N LEU A 291 19.26 9.15 31.61
CA LEU A 291 19.44 9.09 30.15
C LEU A 291 19.59 7.64 29.66
N GLY A 292 20.27 6.78 30.42
CA GLY A 292 20.40 5.36 30.12
C GLY A 292 19.03 4.63 30.21
N LEU A 293 18.25 4.94 31.25
CA LEU A 293 16.90 4.37 31.40
C LEU A 293 15.97 4.81 30.28
N ILE A 294 16.02 6.08 29.87
CA ILE A 294 15.24 6.58 28.70
C ILE A 294 15.66 5.84 27.42
N ALA A 295 16.94 5.68 27.16
CA ALA A 295 17.46 4.94 26.01
C ALA A 295 17.00 3.47 26.03
N ALA A 296 17.01 2.82 27.18
CA ALA A 296 16.54 1.46 27.38
C ALA A 296 15.04 1.32 27.06
N VAL A 297 14.20 2.21 27.59
CA VAL A 297 12.76 2.27 27.30
C VAL A 297 12.50 2.48 25.81
N LEU A 298 13.20 3.44 25.18
CA LEU A 298 13.07 3.73 23.75
C LEU A 298 13.48 2.53 22.91
N THR A 299 14.53 1.82 23.28
CA THR A 299 15.01 0.63 22.55
C THR A 299 13.97 -0.48 22.58
N ILE A 300 13.45 -0.87 23.75
CA ILE A 300 12.39 -1.90 23.85
C ILE A 300 11.14 -1.44 23.09
N THR A 301 10.73 -0.17 23.26
CA THR A 301 9.56 0.39 22.59
C THR A 301 9.71 0.31 21.08
N LEU A 302 10.82 0.78 20.52
CA LEU A 302 11.06 0.86 19.09
C LEU A 302 11.18 -0.55 18.47
N VAL A 303 12.10 -1.37 19.00
CA VAL A 303 12.37 -2.72 18.47
C VAL A 303 11.13 -3.59 18.59
N GLY A 304 10.50 -3.60 19.76
CA GLY A 304 9.29 -4.39 20.02
C GLY A 304 8.10 -3.98 19.15
N SER A 305 7.91 -2.66 18.93
CA SER A 305 6.85 -2.14 18.06
C SER A 305 7.09 -2.53 16.61
N VAL A 306 8.27 -2.31 16.07
CA VAL A 306 8.62 -2.63 14.67
C VAL A 306 8.48 -4.14 14.42
N GLU A 307 9.00 -4.98 15.30
CA GLU A 307 8.92 -6.44 15.18
C GLU A 307 7.46 -6.93 15.18
N SER A 308 6.64 -6.40 16.11
CA SER A 308 5.22 -6.76 16.23
C SER A 308 4.42 -6.36 14.99
N LEU A 309 4.61 -5.13 14.50
CA LEU A 309 3.88 -4.62 13.34
C LEU A 309 4.29 -5.32 12.05
N LEU A 310 5.57 -5.62 11.87
CA LEU A 310 6.05 -6.40 10.72
C LEU A 310 5.54 -7.84 10.75
N SER A 311 5.47 -8.44 11.95
CA SER A 311 4.88 -9.77 12.14
C SER A 311 3.39 -9.76 11.78
N ALA A 312 2.63 -8.74 12.18
CA ALA A 312 1.22 -8.57 11.83
C ALA A 312 1.01 -8.53 10.30
N VAL A 313 1.80 -7.71 9.60
CA VAL A 313 1.77 -7.62 8.13
C VAL A 313 2.17 -8.95 7.47
N ALA A 314 3.14 -9.67 8.02
CA ALA A 314 3.54 -10.98 7.52
C ALA A 314 2.41 -12.01 7.67
N VAL A 315 1.71 -12.00 8.81
CA VAL A 315 0.54 -12.84 9.06
C VAL A 315 -0.58 -12.54 8.06
N ASP A 316 -0.89 -11.28 7.81
CA ASP A 316 -1.89 -10.89 6.80
C ASP A 316 -1.56 -11.45 5.41
N LYS A 317 -0.29 -11.41 5.00
CA LYS A 317 0.16 -12.00 3.73
C LYS A 317 -0.01 -13.51 3.70
N LEU A 318 0.29 -14.21 4.81
CA LEU A 318 0.10 -15.65 4.90
C LEU A 318 -1.38 -16.05 4.87
N VAL A 319 -2.25 -15.29 5.53
CA VAL A 319 -3.71 -15.49 5.50
C VAL A 319 -4.25 -15.27 4.09
N ALA A 320 -3.82 -14.20 3.41
CA ALA A 320 -4.22 -13.90 2.04
C ALA A 320 -3.77 -14.98 1.02
N ALA A 321 -2.68 -15.70 1.30
CA ALA A 321 -2.16 -16.77 0.44
C ALA A 321 -2.90 -18.12 0.61
N ARG A 322 -3.85 -18.24 1.55
CA ARG A 322 -4.64 -19.48 1.74
C ARG A 322 -5.54 -19.74 0.52
N LYS A 323 -5.46 -20.95 -0.05
CA LYS A 323 -6.18 -21.31 -1.28
C LYS A 323 -7.70 -21.43 -1.13
N GLN A 324 -8.21 -21.70 0.05
CA GLN A 324 -9.64 -21.80 0.36
C GLN A 324 -9.89 -21.30 1.80
N PRO A 325 -10.17 -20.01 2.00
CA PRO A 325 -10.54 -19.53 3.32
C PRO A 325 -11.97 -20.00 3.67
N THR A 326 -12.08 -20.87 4.66
CA THR A 326 -13.39 -21.32 5.20
C THR A 326 -14.09 -20.22 6.01
N VAL A 327 -13.34 -19.23 6.48
CA VAL A 327 -13.82 -18.09 7.27
C VAL A 327 -13.09 -16.83 6.83
N ARG A 328 -13.82 -15.72 6.73
CA ARG A 328 -13.24 -14.40 6.44
C ARG A 328 -12.50 -13.87 7.67
N ILE A 329 -11.18 -13.82 7.63
CA ILE A 329 -10.33 -13.27 8.68
C ILE A 329 -10.07 -11.79 8.35
N PRO A 330 -10.41 -10.84 9.24
CA PRO A 330 -10.15 -9.42 9.01
C PRO A 330 -8.66 -9.14 8.97
N ARG A 331 -8.26 -8.11 8.23
CA ARG A 331 -6.87 -7.61 8.22
C ARG A 331 -6.48 -7.07 9.58
N ALA A 332 -5.18 -7.05 9.85
CA ALA A 332 -4.64 -6.50 11.08
C ALA A 332 -4.88 -4.98 11.17
N ASP A 333 -5.41 -4.54 12.31
CA ASP A 333 -5.44 -3.15 12.73
C ASP A 333 -4.15 -2.87 13.49
N LEU A 334 -3.24 -2.10 12.88
CA LEU A 334 -1.88 -1.90 13.37
C LEU A 334 -1.84 -1.06 14.65
N ASP A 335 -2.69 -0.05 14.79
CA ASP A 335 -2.75 0.78 15.99
C ASP A 335 -3.31 -0.01 17.16
N ARG A 336 -4.36 -0.78 16.92
CA ARG A 336 -4.89 -1.71 17.92
C ARG A 336 -3.90 -2.82 18.27
N GLU A 337 -3.11 -3.30 17.31
CA GLU A 337 -2.05 -4.29 17.55
C GLU A 337 -1.00 -3.71 18.52
N LEU A 338 -0.54 -2.50 18.24
CA LEU A 338 0.45 -1.82 19.08
C LEU A 338 -0.10 -1.57 20.51
N ALA A 339 -1.36 -1.17 20.64
CA ALA A 339 -2.01 -1.03 21.96
C ALA A 339 -2.07 -2.36 22.71
N GLY A 340 -2.43 -3.46 22.04
CA GLY A 340 -2.47 -4.80 22.63
C GLY A 340 -1.10 -5.31 23.06
N GLN A 341 -0.07 -5.05 22.27
CA GLN A 341 1.32 -5.37 22.60
C GLN A 341 1.81 -4.53 23.81
N GLY A 342 1.50 -3.23 23.83
CA GLY A 342 1.82 -2.35 24.96
C GLY A 342 1.16 -2.83 26.25
N ALA A 343 -0.14 -3.14 26.23
CA ALA A 343 -0.84 -3.68 27.39
C ALA A 343 -0.25 -5.02 27.86
N ALA A 344 0.16 -5.89 26.93
CA ALA A 344 0.83 -7.14 27.25
C ALA A 344 2.21 -6.91 27.87
N ASN A 345 2.97 -5.92 27.40
CA ASN A 345 4.28 -5.56 27.97
C ASN A 345 4.15 -4.95 29.38
N VAL A 346 3.14 -4.11 29.60
CA VAL A 346 2.85 -3.59 30.95
C VAL A 346 2.58 -4.76 31.91
N LEU A 347 1.70 -5.70 31.53
CA LEU A 347 1.37 -6.81 32.41
C LEU A 347 2.52 -7.82 32.55
N SER A 348 3.24 -8.13 31.47
CA SER A 348 4.41 -9.02 31.51
C SER A 348 5.49 -8.48 32.44
N GLY A 349 5.89 -7.21 32.24
CA GLY A 349 6.87 -6.58 33.13
C GLY A 349 6.42 -6.51 34.59
N ALA A 350 5.13 -6.17 34.84
CA ALA A 350 4.56 -6.12 36.18
C ALA A 350 4.55 -7.50 36.89
N LEU A 351 4.40 -8.58 36.12
CA LEU A 351 4.45 -9.94 36.60
C LEU A 351 5.86 -10.57 36.55
N GLY A 352 6.92 -9.79 36.32
CA GLY A 352 8.29 -10.30 36.24
C GLY A 352 8.52 -11.21 35.02
N GLY A 353 7.85 -10.92 33.91
CA GLY A 353 8.04 -11.60 32.63
C GLY A 353 8.97 -10.83 31.67
N LEU A 354 9.42 -11.52 30.63
CA LEU A 354 10.21 -10.93 29.54
C LEU A 354 9.40 -9.92 28.71
N PRO A 355 10.07 -8.98 27.99
CA PRO A 355 9.40 -8.17 26.98
C PRO A 355 8.75 -9.04 25.88
N ILE A 356 7.56 -8.63 25.44
CA ILE A 356 6.71 -9.35 24.49
C ILE A 356 6.69 -8.64 23.15
N THR A 357 6.77 -9.41 22.07
CA THR A 357 6.48 -8.96 20.71
C THR A 357 5.61 -9.98 19.95
N GLY A 358 5.13 -9.58 18.78
CA GLY A 358 4.52 -10.49 17.82
C GLY A 358 5.57 -11.39 17.17
N VAL A 359 5.52 -12.70 17.37
CA VAL A 359 6.53 -13.66 16.93
C VAL A 359 6.16 -14.29 15.59
N ALA A 360 6.87 -13.93 14.51
CA ALA A 360 6.56 -14.39 13.15
C ALA A 360 6.57 -15.93 13.00
N VAL A 361 7.51 -16.65 13.64
CA VAL A 361 7.62 -18.11 13.56
C VAL A 361 6.39 -18.80 14.20
N ARG A 362 6.01 -18.38 15.40
CA ARG A 362 4.82 -18.90 16.10
C ARG A 362 3.54 -18.55 15.34
N SER A 363 3.44 -17.32 14.82
CA SER A 363 2.31 -16.84 14.04
C SER A 363 2.15 -17.62 12.73
N SER A 364 3.26 -17.90 12.03
CA SER A 364 3.21 -18.72 10.81
C SER A 364 2.80 -20.16 11.09
N ALA A 365 3.22 -20.73 12.23
CA ALA A 365 2.78 -22.05 12.68
C ALA A 365 1.27 -22.06 12.97
N ASN A 366 0.75 -21.02 13.64
CA ASN A 366 -0.68 -20.84 13.92
C ASN A 366 -1.51 -20.79 12.62
N VAL A 367 -1.08 -19.94 11.65
CA VAL A 367 -1.72 -19.85 10.33
C VAL A 367 -1.65 -21.20 9.59
N SER A 368 -0.49 -21.87 9.58
CA SER A 368 -0.29 -23.13 8.88
C SER A 368 -1.06 -24.30 9.52
N ALA A 369 -1.26 -24.28 10.85
CA ALA A 369 -2.08 -25.25 11.56
C ALA A 369 -3.60 -25.05 11.36
N GLY A 370 -4.00 -24.00 10.63
CA GLY A 370 -5.39 -23.79 10.23
C GLY A 370 -6.21 -22.92 11.20
N ALA A 371 -5.59 -22.16 12.10
CA ALA A 371 -6.30 -21.23 12.99
C ALA A 371 -7.23 -20.30 12.21
N VAL A 372 -8.42 -20.03 12.76
CA VAL A 372 -9.45 -19.20 12.13
C VAL A 372 -9.85 -18.00 12.98
N SER A 373 -9.49 -17.98 14.27
CA SER A 373 -9.83 -16.89 15.18
C SER A 373 -8.75 -16.63 16.24
N ARG A 374 -8.93 -15.54 17.01
CA ARG A 374 -8.10 -15.18 18.18
C ARG A 374 -8.07 -16.25 19.28
N ASN A 375 -9.06 -17.15 19.29
CA ASN A 375 -9.15 -18.19 20.31
C ASN A 375 -7.94 -19.11 20.28
N SER A 376 -7.32 -19.34 19.10
CA SER A 376 -6.11 -20.16 19.00
C SER A 376 -4.94 -19.56 19.78
N THR A 377 -4.76 -18.23 19.75
CA THR A 377 -3.68 -17.55 20.49
C THR A 377 -3.97 -17.49 21.98
N MET A 378 -5.23 -17.28 22.36
CA MET A 378 -5.64 -17.25 23.77
C MET A 378 -5.52 -18.65 24.41
N LEU A 379 -5.98 -19.70 23.73
CA LEU A 379 -5.82 -21.07 24.17
C LEU A 379 -4.37 -21.49 24.33
N HIS A 380 -3.49 -21.04 23.38
CA HIS A 380 -2.05 -21.24 23.51
C HIS A 380 -1.52 -20.63 24.82
N GLY A 381 -1.89 -19.40 25.17
CA GLY A 381 -1.51 -18.76 26.43
C GLY A 381 -2.00 -19.55 27.63
N LEU A 382 -3.24 -20.07 27.58
CA LEU A 382 -3.80 -20.95 28.64
C LEU A 382 -3.00 -22.25 28.78
N TRP A 383 -2.62 -22.90 27.66
CA TRP A 383 -1.78 -24.11 27.72
C TRP A 383 -0.42 -23.83 28.36
N ILE A 384 0.19 -22.66 28.12
CA ILE A 384 1.44 -22.27 28.78
C ILE A 384 1.23 -22.13 30.31
N VAL A 385 0.14 -21.49 30.76
CA VAL A 385 -0.18 -21.38 32.18
C VAL A 385 -0.34 -22.77 32.80
N LEU A 386 -1.12 -23.66 32.18
CA LEU A 386 -1.31 -25.02 32.67
C LEU A 386 -0.01 -25.80 32.73
N ALA A 387 0.85 -25.67 31.73
CA ALA A 387 2.18 -26.31 31.72
C ALA A 387 3.07 -25.77 32.84
N ALA A 388 3.10 -24.44 33.03
CA ALA A 388 3.87 -23.80 34.09
C ALA A 388 3.42 -24.17 35.51
N LEU A 389 2.15 -24.59 35.69
CA LEU A 389 1.63 -25.02 36.99
C LEU A 389 1.72 -26.55 37.21
N LEU A 390 1.52 -27.35 36.15
CA LEU A 390 1.35 -28.79 36.27
C LEU A 390 2.59 -29.60 35.79
N LEU A 391 3.39 -29.09 34.87
CA LEU A 391 4.49 -29.82 34.25
C LEU A 391 5.88 -29.41 34.73
N VAL A 392 5.99 -28.68 35.84
CA VAL A 392 7.31 -28.26 36.40
C VAL A 392 8.25 -29.46 36.56
N PRO A 393 7.87 -30.61 37.15
CA PRO A 393 8.81 -31.74 37.33
C PRO A 393 9.33 -32.33 35.99
N VAL A 394 8.57 -32.17 34.90
CA VAL A 394 8.97 -32.62 33.57
C VAL A 394 9.88 -31.57 32.92
N LEU A 395 9.63 -30.30 33.16
CA LEU A 395 10.42 -29.21 32.63
C LEU A 395 11.81 -29.15 33.25
N ASP A 396 11.93 -29.48 34.54
CA ASP A 396 13.19 -29.53 35.29
C ASP A 396 14.14 -30.64 34.82
N LEU A 397 13.67 -31.60 34.02
CA LEU A 397 14.53 -32.60 33.37
C LEU A 397 15.24 -32.12 32.11
N ILE A 398 14.89 -30.95 31.60
CA ILE A 398 15.38 -30.45 30.32
C ILE A 398 16.83 -29.95 30.49
N PRO A 399 17.82 -30.46 29.69
CA PRO A 399 19.16 -29.92 29.72
C PRO A 399 19.24 -28.52 29.13
N LEU A 400 19.93 -27.58 29.79
CA LEU A 400 20.16 -26.24 29.27
C LEU A 400 20.88 -26.23 27.93
N ALA A 401 21.78 -27.18 27.68
CA ALA A 401 22.45 -27.36 26.40
C ALA A 401 21.50 -27.63 25.24
N ALA A 402 20.38 -28.36 25.47
CA ALA A 402 19.37 -28.59 24.44
C ALA A 402 18.61 -27.29 24.09
N LEU A 403 18.26 -26.48 25.09
CA LEU A 403 17.63 -25.20 24.87
C LEU A 403 18.57 -24.21 24.16
N ALA A 404 19.84 -24.18 24.53
CA ALA A 404 20.86 -23.36 23.89
C ALA A 404 21.04 -23.75 22.41
N ALA A 405 21.12 -25.03 22.11
CA ALA A 405 21.19 -25.52 20.73
C ALA A 405 19.97 -25.13 19.89
N LEU A 406 18.77 -25.18 20.48
CA LEU A 406 17.53 -24.74 19.85
C LEU A 406 17.59 -23.24 19.50
N VAL A 407 17.97 -22.39 20.45
CA VAL A 407 18.06 -20.93 20.27
C VAL A 407 19.18 -20.56 19.30
N MET A 408 20.31 -21.28 19.33
CA MET A 408 21.40 -21.11 18.36
C MET A 408 20.91 -21.33 16.93
N VAL A 409 20.17 -22.41 16.68
CA VAL A 409 19.58 -22.69 15.34
C VAL A 409 18.61 -21.59 14.93
N VAL A 410 17.81 -21.08 15.85
CA VAL A 410 16.91 -19.93 15.59
C VAL A 410 17.72 -18.69 15.20
N GLY A 411 18.80 -18.37 15.93
CA GLY A 411 19.70 -17.27 15.62
C GLY A 411 20.29 -17.38 14.20
N VAL A 412 20.78 -18.56 13.83
CA VAL A 412 21.30 -18.83 12.47
C VAL A 412 20.19 -18.67 11.40
N GLN A 413 18.96 -19.11 11.69
CA GLN A 413 17.82 -18.98 10.77
C GLN A 413 17.35 -17.52 10.59
N MET A 414 17.66 -16.61 11.49
CA MET A 414 17.38 -15.18 11.32
C MET A 414 18.23 -14.57 10.19
N VAL A 415 19.40 -15.13 9.89
CA VAL A 415 20.27 -14.76 8.77
C VAL A 415 19.80 -15.49 7.49
N LYS A 416 18.69 -15.05 6.90
CA LYS A 416 18.08 -15.70 5.72
C LYS A 416 18.73 -15.26 4.41
N VAL A 417 19.22 -16.21 3.61
CA VAL A 417 19.75 -15.98 2.25
C VAL A 417 18.70 -15.36 1.31
N THR A 418 17.41 -15.66 1.51
CA THR A 418 16.31 -15.08 0.72
C THR A 418 16.19 -13.58 0.94
N HIS A 419 16.39 -13.06 2.15
CA HIS A 419 16.41 -11.65 2.45
C HIS A 419 17.59 -10.95 1.78
N LEU A 420 18.77 -11.59 1.82
CA LEU A 420 19.98 -11.10 1.16
C LEU A 420 19.78 -10.94 -0.35
N ARG A 421 19.10 -11.88 -1.00
CA ARG A 421 18.77 -11.82 -2.43
C ARG A 421 17.82 -10.67 -2.74
N SER A 422 16.76 -10.46 -1.94
CA SER A 422 15.82 -9.35 -2.09
C SER A 422 16.49 -7.98 -1.91
N VAL A 423 17.32 -7.84 -0.89
CA VAL A 423 18.08 -6.61 -0.61
C VAL A 423 19.08 -6.30 -1.73
N ARG A 424 19.74 -7.35 -2.29
CA ARG A 424 20.64 -7.20 -3.45
C ARG A 424 19.91 -6.73 -4.71
N GLN A 425 18.71 -7.25 -4.98
CA GLN A 425 17.91 -6.85 -6.12
C GLN A 425 17.49 -5.36 -6.03
N ASN A 426 17.21 -4.87 -4.82
CA ASN A 426 16.81 -3.49 -4.58
C ASN A 426 18.00 -2.53 -4.37
N ARG A 427 19.25 -3.00 -4.53
CA ARG A 427 20.50 -2.23 -4.35
C ARG A 427 20.63 -1.59 -2.95
N GLU A 428 20.09 -2.22 -1.91
CA GLU A 428 20.17 -1.75 -0.50
C GLU A 428 21.16 -2.57 0.35
N MET A 429 22.09 -3.27 -0.32
CA MET A 429 23.05 -4.15 0.31
C MET A 429 23.95 -3.42 1.33
N LEU A 430 24.32 -2.17 1.03
CA LEU A 430 25.13 -1.35 1.94
C LEU A 430 24.38 -1.05 3.25
N VAL A 431 23.09 -0.74 3.17
CA VAL A 431 22.26 -0.49 4.36
C VAL A 431 22.15 -1.75 5.21
N TYR A 432 21.86 -2.89 4.58
CA TYR A 432 21.79 -4.18 5.26
C TYR A 432 23.11 -4.55 5.96
N ALA A 433 24.22 -4.47 5.24
CA ALA A 433 25.55 -4.82 5.78
C ALA A 433 25.97 -3.88 6.91
N ALA A 434 25.81 -2.55 6.71
CA ALA A 434 26.12 -1.56 7.73
C ALA A 434 25.31 -1.79 9.00
N THR A 435 23.98 -1.99 8.88
CA THR A 435 23.13 -2.26 10.03
C THR A 435 23.52 -3.57 10.73
N SER A 436 23.73 -4.65 9.96
CA SER A 436 24.05 -5.96 10.54
C SER A 436 25.40 -5.96 11.27
N ILE A 437 26.42 -5.37 10.68
CA ILE A 437 27.76 -5.24 11.29
C ILE A 437 27.70 -4.34 12.52
N ALA A 438 27.04 -3.19 12.41
CA ALA A 438 26.93 -2.27 13.54
C ALA A 438 26.20 -2.89 14.73
N VAL A 439 25.08 -3.62 14.49
CA VAL A 439 24.37 -4.35 15.56
C VAL A 439 25.26 -5.36 16.28
N VAL A 440 26.13 -6.07 15.56
CA VAL A 440 27.06 -7.05 16.16
C VAL A 440 28.16 -6.36 16.98
N LEU A 441 28.63 -5.17 16.55
CA LEU A 441 29.80 -4.49 17.16
C LEU A 441 29.39 -3.53 18.28
N THR A 442 28.28 -2.78 18.14
CA THR A 442 27.95 -1.67 19.06
C THR A 442 26.60 -1.88 19.80
N GLY A 443 25.82 -2.87 19.41
CA GLY A 443 24.50 -3.10 20.00
C GLY A 443 23.35 -2.75 19.05
N VAL A 444 22.11 -3.05 19.48
CA VAL A 444 20.94 -2.98 18.61
C VAL A 444 20.51 -1.53 18.35
N LEU A 445 20.52 -0.67 19.35
CA LEU A 445 20.08 0.73 19.23
C LEU A 445 21.00 1.51 18.29
N GLU A 446 22.28 1.49 18.57
CA GLU A 446 23.31 2.18 17.78
C GLU A 446 23.38 1.59 16.37
N GLY A 447 23.28 0.26 16.24
CA GLY A 447 23.29 -0.42 14.96
C GLY A 447 22.10 -0.03 14.07
N VAL A 448 20.91 0.13 14.64
CA VAL A 448 19.73 0.62 13.91
C VAL A 448 19.90 2.10 13.55
N ALA A 449 20.41 2.93 14.45
CA ALA A 449 20.68 4.35 14.18
C ALA A 449 21.68 4.51 13.02
N ILE A 450 22.76 3.75 13.01
CA ILE A 450 23.74 3.71 11.90
C ILE A 450 23.07 3.22 10.61
N GLY A 451 22.19 2.21 10.69
CA GLY A 451 21.41 1.72 9.56
C GLY A 451 20.50 2.77 8.96
N ILE A 452 19.80 3.55 9.78
CA ILE A 452 18.95 4.68 9.33
C ILE A 452 19.81 5.76 8.68
N ALA A 453 20.91 6.16 9.30
CA ALA A 453 21.83 7.15 8.73
C ALA A 453 22.38 6.69 7.37
N MET A 454 22.75 5.42 7.25
CA MET A 454 23.20 4.82 5.97
C MET A 454 22.10 4.79 4.93
N ALA A 455 20.84 4.46 5.31
CA ALA A 455 19.70 4.46 4.39
C ALA A 455 19.41 5.85 3.85
N VAL A 456 19.46 6.88 4.73
CA VAL A 456 19.32 8.28 4.34
C VAL A 456 20.45 8.69 3.41
N ALA A 457 21.71 8.37 3.74
CA ALA A 457 22.87 8.67 2.90
C ALA A 457 22.76 8.02 1.51
N VAL A 458 22.36 6.76 1.43
CA VAL A 458 22.14 6.04 0.16
C VAL A 458 20.97 6.65 -0.62
N ALA A 459 19.88 7.05 0.03
CA ALA A 459 18.75 7.72 -0.60
C ALA A 459 19.16 9.07 -1.17
N LEU A 460 19.85 9.90 -0.41
CA LEU A 460 20.41 11.19 -0.85
C LEU A 460 21.39 10.99 -2.03
N HIS A 461 22.31 10.04 -1.92
CA HIS A 461 23.24 9.73 -3.03
C HIS A 461 22.51 9.29 -4.31
N ARG A 462 21.42 8.54 -4.20
CA ARG A 462 20.59 8.16 -5.36
C ARG A 462 19.86 9.35 -5.98
N LEU A 463 19.34 10.26 -5.14
CA LEU A 463 18.71 11.50 -5.58
C LEU A 463 19.68 12.44 -6.30
N THR A 464 20.97 12.41 -5.94
CA THR A 464 22.02 13.25 -6.54
C THR A 464 22.62 12.66 -7.83
N ARG A 465 22.35 11.40 -8.15
CA ARG A 465 22.87 10.75 -9.36
C ARG A 465 22.13 11.24 -10.60
N THR A 466 22.50 12.44 -11.07
CA THR A 466 22.13 12.96 -12.39
C THR A 466 23.26 12.63 -13.36
N ARG A 467 22.94 11.99 -14.48
CA ARG A 467 23.88 11.82 -15.60
C ARG A 467 23.72 13.00 -16.56
N ILE A 468 24.79 13.74 -16.75
CA ILE A 468 24.86 14.85 -17.70
C ILE A 468 25.94 14.49 -18.70
N THR A 469 25.56 14.42 -19.97
CA THR A 469 26.49 14.16 -21.10
C THR A 469 26.37 15.29 -22.10
N VAL A 470 27.50 15.72 -22.64
CA VAL A 470 27.56 16.68 -23.75
C VAL A 470 28.04 15.90 -24.98
N GLU A 471 27.26 15.92 -26.04
CA GLU A 471 27.54 15.23 -27.30
C GLU A 471 27.51 16.27 -28.42
N GLU A 472 28.49 16.23 -29.34
CA GLU A 472 28.51 17.05 -30.54
C GLU A 472 27.86 16.28 -31.69
N GLN A 473 26.90 16.89 -32.38
CA GLN A 473 26.21 16.33 -33.54
C GLN A 473 26.22 17.31 -34.72
N GLY A 474 26.52 16.79 -35.89
CA GLY A 474 26.46 17.54 -37.14
C GLY A 474 27.80 17.65 -37.87
N GLU A 475 27.76 18.07 -39.15
CA GLU A 475 28.94 18.37 -39.97
C GLU A 475 29.55 19.72 -39.54
N GLU A 476 30.80 19.97 -39.96
CA GLU A 476 31.70 21.04 -39.46
C GLU A 476 31.09 22.46 -39.45
N HIS A 477 30.11 22.76 -40.32
CA HIS A 477 29.44 24.07 -40.42
C HIS A 477 28.05 24.16 -39.74
N ALA A 478 27.54 23.06 -39.17
CA ALA A 478 26.22 23.00 -38.48
C ALA A 478 26.29 22.20 -37.21
N ARG A 479 27.36 22.36 -36.41
CA ARG A 479 27.52 21.63 -35.12
C ARG A 479 26.50 22.10 -34.10
N VAL A 480 25.74 21.14 -33.55
CA VAL A 480 24.82 21.35 -32.44
C VAL A 480 25.36 20.60 -31.22
N HIS A 481 25.56 21.31 -30.12
CA HIS A 481 25.96 20.72 -28.86
C HIS A 481 24.72 20.24 -28.14
N ARG A 482 24.58 18.92 -27.98
CA ARG A 482 23.45 18.31 -27.24
C ARG A 482 23.85 17.98 -25.82
N VAL A 483 23.31 18.73 -24.89
CA VAL A 483 23.47 18.48 -23.45
C VAL A 483 22.31 17.60 -22.98
N ARG A 484 22.56 16.33 -22.71
CA ARG A 484 21.53 15.41 -22.26
C ARG A 484 21.62 15.21 -20.74
N VAL A 485 20.56 15.60 -20.04
CA VAL A 485 20.41 15.47 -18.58
C VAL A 485 19.44 14.34 -18.27
N ARG A 486 19.95 13.25 -17.68
CA ARG A 486 19.15 12.10 -17.27
C ARG A 486 19.12 11.98 -15.76
N GLY A 487 17.91 11.93 -15.16
CA GLY A 487 17.69 11.83 -13.72
C GLY A 487 17.08 13.10 -13.14
N GLN A 488 17.06 13.17 -11.80
CA GLN A 488 16.44 14.31 -11.11
C GLN A 488 17.44 15.46 -10.98
N LEU A 489 17.03 16.66 -11.36
CA LEU A 489 17.83 17.87 -11.20
C LEU A 489 17.48 18.53 -9.86
N THR A 490 18.39 18.39 -8.90
CA THR A 490 18.30 19.02 -7.58
C THR A 490 19.49 19.97 -7.36
N PHE A 491 19.41 20.84 -6.37
CA PHE A 491 20.51 21.74 -5.96
C PHE A 491 21.85 21.00 -5.80
N LEU A 492 21.84 19.73 -5.44
CA LEU A 492 23.05 18.90 -5.34
C LEU A 492 23.68 18.57 -6.71
N ALA A 493 22.90 18.65 -7.79
CA ALA A 493 23.40 18.44 -9.15
C ALA A 493 23.90 19.73 -9.80
N VAL A 494 23.58 20.92 -9.26
CA VAL A 494 23.91 22.24 -9.83
C VAL A 494 25.42 22.41 -10.10
N PRO A 495 26.36 22.08 -9.16
CA PRO A 495 27.78 22.24 -9.45
C PRO A 495 28.28 21.40 -10.63
N ARG A 496 27.67 20.22 -10.80
CA ARG A 496 28.01 19.34 -11.93
C ARG A 496 27.38 19.84 -13.23
N LEU A 497 26.14 20.31 -13.14
CA LEU A 497 25.42 20.91 -14.27
C LEU A 497 26.19 22.13 -14.81
N SER A 498 26.56 23.09 -13.97
CA SER A 498 27.32 24.28 -14.34
C SER A 498 28.67 23.92 -15.00
N ARG A 499 29.37 22.91 -14.48
CA ARG A 499 30.64 22.45 -15.08
C ARG A 499 30.42 21.86 -16.46
N MET A 500 29.36 21.09 -16.69
CA MET A 500 29.08 20.47 -18.00
C MET A 500 28.57 21.50 -18.99
N LEU A 501 27.73 22.45 -18.57
CA LEU A 501 27.26 23.57 -19.40
C LEU A 501 28.40 24.52 -19.79
N GLY A 502 29.41 24.68 -18.92
CA GLY A 502 30.61 25.45 -19.20
C GLY A 502 31.54 24.84 -20.28
N GLN A 503 31.29 23.58 -20.70
CA GLN A 503 32.02 22.94 -21.80
C GLN A 503 31.42 23.26 -23.15
N VAL A 504 30.24 23.87 -23.23
CA VAL A 504 29.60 24.31 -24.46
C VAL A 504 30.31 25.60 -24.94
N PRO A 505 30.89 25.63 -26.17
CA PRO A 505 31.56 26.81 -26.66
C PRO A 505 30.63 28.02 -26.75
N HIS A 506 31.19 29.21 -26.50
CA HIS A 506 30.44 30.47 -26.63
C HIS A 506 29.95 30.67 -28.06
N GLY A 507 28.72 31.12 -28.21
CA GLY A 507 28.12 31.35 -29.54
C GLY A 507 27.62 30.11 -30.26
N ALA A 508 27.81 28.91 -29.69
CA ALA A 508 27.34 27.66 -30.29
C ALA A 508 25.82 27.47 -30.18
N ARG A 509 25.27 26.69 -31.11
CA ARG A 509 23.89 26.18 -30.97
C ARG A 509 23.88 25.01 -30.01
N CYS A 510 23.06 25.13 -28.98
CA CYS A 510 22.94 24.12 -27.93
C CYS A 510 21.48 23.60 -27.78
N GLU A 511 21.33 22.31 -27.74
CA GLU A 511 20.07 21.62 -27.42
C GLU A 511 20.21 20.94 -26.06
N VAL A 512 19.43 21.40 -25.08
CA VAL A 512 19.44 20.82 -23.73
C VAL A 512 18.25 19.85 -23.60
N GLU A 513 18.52 18.55 -23.59
CA GLU A 513 17.52 17.50 -23.45
C GLU A 513 17.36 17.13 -21.97
N LEU A 514 16.21 17.47 -21.39
CA LEU A 514 15.87 17.18 -20.00
C LEU A 514 15.03 15.89 -19.90
N ASP A 515 15.67 14.79 -19.48
CA ASP A 515 15.04 13.46 -19.33
C ASP A 515 14.91 13.12 -17.83
N GLY A 516 14.30 14.04 -17.06
CA GLY A 516 14.08 13.90 -15.62
C GLY A 516 12.61 14.10 -15.24
N SER A 517 12.25 13.63 -14.04
CA SER A 517 10.89 13.76 -13.52
C SER A 517 10.73 14.90 -12.50
N TYR A 518 11.84 15.53 -12.11
CA TYR A 518 11.84 16.59 -11.10
C TYR A 518 13.01 17.55 -11.32
N MET A 519 12.75 18.84 -11.16
CA MET A 519 13.74 19.92 -11.13
C MET A 519 13.38 20.85 -9.98
N ASP A 520 14.33 21.14 -9.10
CA ASP A 520 14.14 22.14 -8.05
C ASP A 520 14.47 23.57 -8.55
N HIS A 521 14.16 24.54 -7.71
CA HIS A 521 14.33 25.96 -8.06
C HIS A 521 15.78 26.34 -8.33
N ALA A 522 16.73 25.81 -7.55
CA ALA A 522 18.15 26.13 -7.75
C ALA A 522 18.70 25.58 -9.07
N ALA A 523 18.29 24.39 -9.47
CA ALA A 523 18.66 23.83 -10.77
C ALA A 523 17.99 24.58 -11.93
N TYR A 524 16.73 25.02 -11.74
CA TYR A 524 16.02 25.87 -12.70
C TYR A 524 16.74 27.21 -12.90
N GLU A 525 17.07 27.93 -11.81
CA GLU A 525 17.81 29.19 -11.90
C GLU A 525 19.18 29.01 -12.60
N ALA A 526 19.94 27.97 -12.20
CA ALA A 526 21.23 27.71 -12.82
C ALA A 526 21.14 27.45 -14.34
N LEU A 527 20.10 26.78 -14.82
CA LEU A 527 19.85 26.59 -16.24
C LEU A 527 19.45 27.89 -16.94
N HIS A 528 18.59 28.66 -16.31
CA HIS A 528 18.07 29.91 -16.85
C HIS A 528 19.16 30.99 -16.94
N ASP A 529 19.97 31.14 -15.90
CA ASP A 529 21.12 32.07 -15.88
C ASP A 529 22.17 31.71 -16.92
N TRP A 530 22.45 30.38 -17.05
CA TRP A 530 23.35 29.93 -18.10
C TRP A 530 22.78 30.20 -19.50
N GLN A 531 21.48 29.95 -19.74
CA GLN A 531 20.79 30.24 -20.99
C GLN A 531 20.91 31.73 -21.34
N ALA A 532 20.55 32.59 -20.37
CA ALA A 532 20.63 34.07 -20.58
C ALA A 532 22.05 34.50 -20.93
N SER A 533 23.05 33.98 -20.22
CA SER A 533 24.46 34.27 -20.48
C SER A 533 24.93 33.76 -21.85
N HIS A 534 24.54 32.52 -22.22
CA HIS A 534 24.94 31.90 -23.50
C HIS A 534 24.30 32.61 -24.70
N VAL A 535 23.04 33.03 -24.58
CA VAL A 535 22.34 33.81 -25.62
C VAL A 535 22.94 35.22 -25.76
N ALA A 536 23.28 35.86 -24.62
CA ALA A 536 23.96 37.18 -24.63
C ALA A 536 25.34 37.12 -25.35
N GLN A 537 25.97 35.95 -25.41
CA GLN A 537 27.25 35.69 -26.11
C GLN A 537 27.07 35.22 -27.57
N GLY A 538 25.86 35.38 -28.13
CA GLY A 538 25.55 35.05 -29.52
C GLY A 538 25.16 33.57 -29.77
N GLY A 539 25.04 32.77 -28.76
CA GLY A 539 24.60 31.38 -28.87
C GLY A 539 23.07 31.25 -28.94
N SER A 540 22.60 30.07 -29.30
CA SER A 540 21.18 29.72 -29.25
C SER A 540 20.98 28.47 -28.39
N VAL A 541 19.97 28.51 -27.49
CA VAL A 541 19.66 27.39 -26.61
C VAL A 541 18.22 26.96 -26.83
N GLU A 542 18.04 25.69 -27.14
CA GLU A 542 16.73 25.06 -27.26
C GLU A 542 16.60 24.00 -26.16
N PHE A 543 15.55 24.11 -25.33
CA PHE A 543 15.26 23.09 -24.34
C PHE A 543 14.27 22.08 -24.90
N THR A 544 14.71 20.83 -24.95
CA THR A 544 13.87 19.70 -25.34
C THR A 544 13.74 18.76 -24.14
N GLY A 545 12.55 18.26 -23.91
CA GLY A 545 12.31 17.26 -22.88
C GLY A 545 11.39 16.19 -23.43
N ARG A 546 11.18 15.12 -22.67
CA ARG A 546 10.14 14.12 -23.01
C ARG A 546 8.76 14.75 -23.23
N ALA A 547 8.55 15.96 -22.80
CA ALA A 547 7.32 16.72 -22.91
C ALA A 547 7.34 17.85 -23.94
N GLY A 548 8.48 18.21 -24.55
CA GLY A 548 8.58 19.26 -25.58
C GLY A 548 8.10 20.64 -25.11
N GLY A 549 8.33 21.01 -23.84
CA GLY A 549 7.82 22.24 -23.25
C GLY A 549 8.91 23.24 -22.85
N ARG A 550 8.51 24.47 -22.48
CA ARG A 550 9.40 25.52 -21.97
C ARG A 550 10.01 25.13 -20.61
N ILE A 551 11.15 25.71 -20.22
CA ILE A 551 11.82 25.41 -18.94
C ILE A 551 10.87 25.55 -17.73
N SER A 552 10.00 26.56 -17.72
CA SER A 552 9.00 26.75 -16.68
C SER A 552 7.98 25.59 -16.57
N GLU A 553 7.77 24.88 -17.67
CA GLU A 553 6.89 23.73 -17.74
C GLU A 553 7.62 22.42 -17.39
N ALA A 554 8.95 22.35 -17.62
CA ALA A 554 9.76 21.16 -17.30
C ALA A 554 9.83 20.86 -15.80
N ALA A 555 9.71 21.86 -14.93
CA ALA A 555 9.65 21.69 -13.48
C ALA A 555 8.30 21.10 -13.01
N SER A 556 7.22 21.28 -13.77
CA SER A 556 5.87 20.83 -13.48
C SER A 556 5.43 19.64 -14.33
N GLN A 557 6.06 19.40 -15.49
CA GLN A 557 5.66 18.39 -16.47
C GLN A 557 6.70 17.29 -16.58
N THR A 558 6.38 16.17 -16.00
CA THR A 558 7.30 15.04 -15.96
C THR A 558 7.35 14.25 -17.27
N HIS A 559 6.28 14.22 -18.06
CA HIS A 559 6.19 13.60 -19.40
C HIS A 559 4.92 14.10 -20.11
N GLY A 560 4.92 14.19 -21.45
CA GLY A 560 3.71 14.53 -22.22
C GLY A 560 2.53 13.55 -22.05
N CYS A 561 2.78 12.37 -21.48
CA CYS A 561 1.78 11.39 -21.09
C CYS A 561 1.38 11.48 -19.61
N CYS A 562 2.13 12.20 -18.77
CA CYS A 562 1.77 12.43 -17.37
C CYS A 562 0.91 13.69 -17.32
N ARG A 563 -0.38 13.49 -17.04
CA ARG A 563 -1.35 14.57 -16.95
C ARG A 563 -1.27 15.21 -15.57
N PRO A 564 -0.80 16.47 -15.41
CA PRO A 564 -0.59 17.11 -14.11
C PRO A 564 -1.89 17.35 -13.33
N TRP A 565 -3.05 17.35 -14.03
CA TRP A 565 -4.38 17.56 -13.45
C TRP A 565 -5.05 16.28 -12.94
N THR A 566 -4.44 15.09 -13.12
CA THR A 566 -4.97 13.89 -12.51
C THR A 566 -4.36 13.73 -11.12
N PRO A 567 -5.13 13.82 -10.02
CA PRO A 567 -4.62 13.60 -8.66
C PRO A 567 -4.07 12.18 -8.46
N TRP A 568 -4.39 11.28 -9.36
CA TRP A 568 -3.93 9.92 -9.46
C TRP A 568 -3.03 9.78 -10.70
N ARG A 569 -1.79 9.97 -10.56
CA ARG A 569 -0.70 9.85 -11.55
C ARG A 569 -0.94 8.76 -12.62
N ASN A 570 -1.75 9.06 -13.63
CA ASN A 570 -1.93 8.21 -14.80
C ASN A 570 -0.69 8.32 -15.68
N HIS A 571 0.23 7.40 -15.49
CA HIS A 571 1.48 7.33 -16.22
C HIS A 571 1.28 6.51 -17.50
N HIS A 572 1.33 7.16 -18.68
CA HIS A 572 1.14 6.54 -19.99
C HIS A 572 2.46 6.40 -20.78
N CYS A 573 3.61 6.44 -20.11
CA CYS A 573 4.91 6.49 -20.78
C CYS A 573 5.27 5.20 -21.54
N ASP A 574 4.72 4.05 -21.17
CA ASP A 574 5.07 2.76 -21.74
C ASP A 574 4.23 2.33 -22.96
N THR A 575 3.26 3.14 -23.38
CA THR A 575 2.37 2.78 -24.50
C THR A 575 2.81 3.39 -25.82
N ARG A 576 3.98 3.03 -26.34
CA ARG A 576 4.34 3.22 -27.76
C ARG A 576 3.70 2.16 -28.68
N THR A 577 2.87 1.28 -28.18
CA THR A 577 2.14 0.30 -28.99
C THR A 577 0.63 0.57 -28.92
N ARG A 578 0.12 1.16 -29.99
CA ARG A 578 -1.32 1.26 -30.31
C ARG A 578 -1.95 -0.13 -30.48
N ARG A 579 -1.90 -1.01 -29.50
CA ARG A 579 -2.66 -2.27 -29.50
C ARG A 579 -3.07 -2.64 -28.09
N ALA A 580 -4.38 -2.59 -27.89
CA ALA A 580 -5.21 -3.17 -26.85
C ALA A 580 -5.86 -2.16 -25.88
N SER A 581 -7.06 -1.68 -26.27
CA SER A 581 -7.95 -0.84 -25.45
C SER A 581 -8.31 -1.49 -24.09
N MET A 582 -8.40 -2.82 -24.03
CA MET A 582 -8.66 -3.58 -22.79
C MET A 582 -7.52 -3.47 -21.77
N HIS A 583 -6.24 -3.47 -22.21
CA HIS A 583 -5.12 -3.32 -21.29
C HIS A 583 -5.04 -1.92 -20.67
N GLN A 584 -5.39 -0.88 -21.43
CA GLN A 584 -5.38 0.50 -20.93
C GLN A 584 -6.45 0.72 -19.85
N LEU A 585 -7.66 0.19 -20.06
CA LEU A 585 -8.75 0.26 -19.07
C LEU A 585 -8.38 -0.53 -17.81
N ALA A 586 -7.90 -1.76 -17.94
CA ALA A 586 -7.49 -2.59 -16.81
C ALA A 586 -6.36 -1.94 -16.00
N HIS A 587 -5.41 -1.30 -16.67
CA HIS A 587 -4.34 -0.55 -16.02
C HIS A 587 -4.88 0.68 -15.27
N GLY A 588 -5.82 1.43 -15.87
CA GLY A 588 -6.50 2.56 -15.24
C GLY A 588 -7.27 2.15 -13.99
N LEU A 589 -8.07 1.08 -14.08
CA LEU A 589 -8.81 0.52 -12.95
C LEU A 589 -7.87 0.05 -11.82
N SER A 590 -6.78 -0.63 -12.17
CA SER A 590 -5.77 -1.05 -11.19
C SER A 590 -5.07 0.14 -10.51
N SER A 591 -4.80 1.21 -11.26
CA SER A 591 -4.25 2.45 -10.70
C SER A 591 -5.24 3.15 -9.78
N PHE A 592 -6.52 3.25 -10.17
CA PHE A 592 -7.59 3.78 -9.31
C PHE A 592 -7.68 3.00 -8.00
N GLN A 593 -7.74 1.66 -8.06
CA GLN A 593 -7.85 0.82 -6.86
C GLN A 593 -6.66 0.99 -5.90
N ARG A 594 -5.46 1.21 -6.42
CA ARG A 594 -4.26 1.37 -5.58
C ARG A 594 -4.11 2.77 -5.00
N ASN A 595 -4.39 3.80 -5.80
CA ASN A 595 -3.96 5.17 -5.49
C ASN A 595 -5.12 6.09 -5.10
N THR A 596 -6.32 5.92 -5.69
CA THR A 596 -7.46 6.83 -5.53
C THR A 596 -8.53 6.26 -4.62
N ALA A 597 -8.90 4.99 -4.82
CA ALA A 597 -9.96 4.38 -4.03
C ALA A 597 -9.73 4.44 -2.50
N PRO A 598 -8.49 4.33 -1.97
CA PRO A 598 -8.27 4.54 -0.54
C PRO A 598 -8.60 5.95 -0.04
N LEU A 599 -8.46 6.98 -0.89
CA LEU A 599 -8.69 8.39 -0.54
C LEU A 599 -10.17 8.76 -0.55
N VAL A 600 -10.95 8.16 -1.44
CA VAL A 600 -12.37 8.49 -1.65
C VAL A 600 -13.32 7.44 -1.08
N ARG A 601 -12.82 6.37 -0.49
CA ARG A 601 -13.62 5.22 -0.04
C ARG A 601 -14.65 5.59 1.02
N ASP A 602 -14.25 6.37 2.00
CA ASP A 602 -15.12 6.72 3.12
C ASP A 602 -16.27 7.61 2.65
N GLU A 603 -15.97 8.54 1.75
CA GLU A 603 -16.97 9.41 1.13
C GLU A 603 -17.93 8.61 0.22
N LEU A 604 -17.40 7.75 -0.65
CA LEU A 604 -18.26 6.87 -1.46
C LEU A 604 -19.11 5.92 -0.62
N ALA A 605 -18.58 5.45 0.51
CA ALA A 605 -19.34 4.61 1.44
C ALA A 605 -20.45 5.41 2.15
N ARG A 606 -20.22 6.69 2.46
CA ARG A 606 -21.24 7.62 2.98
C ARG A 606 -22.34 7.83 1.94
N LEU A 607 -21.98 8.22 0.73
CA LEU A 607 -22.92 8.42 -0.37
C LEU A 607 -23.73 7.16 -0.73
N ALA A 608 -23.12 5.98 -0.61
CA ALA A 608 -23.83 4.71 -0.85
C ALA A 608 -24.88 4.39 0.23
N ARG A 609 -24.71 4.89 1.46
CA ARG A 609 -25.71 4.73 2.54
C ARG A 609 -26.78 5.81 2.55
N GLU A 610 -26.38 7.05 2.29
CA GLU A 610 -27.25 8.24 2.42
C GLU A 610 -27.95 8.60 1.09
N GLY A 611 -27.49 8.04 -0.03
CA GLY A 611 -27.88 8.43 -1.36
C GLY A 611 -27.11 9.64 -1.88
N GLN A 612 -27.38 10.02 -3.14
CA GLN A 612 -26.81 11.23 -3.73
C GLN A 612 -27.71 12.44 -3.48
N GLN A 613 -27.11 13.57 -3.17
CA GLN A 613 -27.78 14.87 -3.00
C GLN A 613 -26.99 15.96 -3.72
N PRO A 614 -26.90 15.89 -5.07
CA PRO A 614 -26.19 16.89 -5.84
C PRO A 614 -26.92 18.24 -5.75
N SER A 615 -26.15 19.30 -5.57
CA SER A 615 -26.71 20.68 -5.57
C SER A 615 -27.07 21.16 -6.97
N GLN A 616 -26.45 20.55 -8.03
CA GLN A 616 -26.51 21.06 -9.38
C GLN A 616 -26.64 19.93 -10.42
N LEU A 617 -27.50 20.15 -11.44
CA LEU A 617 -27.48 19.43 -12.70
C LEU A 617 -26.48 20.12 -13.64
N PHE A 618 -25.46 19.39 -14.11
CA PHE A 618 -24.49 19.88 -15.06
C PHE A 618 -24.66 19.21 -16.43
N LEU A 619 -25.19 19.94 -17.41
CA LEU A 619 -25.47 19.46 -18.75
C LEU A 619 -24.37 19.94 -19.71
N THR A 620 -23.64 19.02 -20.33
CA THR A 620 -22.49 19.34 -21.16
C THR A 620 -22.28 18.38 -22.33
N CYS A 621 -21.34 18.72 -23.23
CA CYS A 621 -20.99 17.87 -24.35
C CYS A 621 -20.27 16.57 -23.93
N ALA A 622 -20.50 15.49 -24.71
CA ALA A 622 -19.78 14.22 -24.56
C ALA A 622 -18.31 14.28 -25.03
N ASP A 623 -17.82 15.45 -25.47
CA ASP A 623 -16.43 15.65 -25.91
C ASP A 623 -15.43 15.22 -24.82
N SER A 624 -14.48 14.36 -25.19
CA SER A 624 -13.50 13.77 -24.26
C SER A 624 -12.54 14.78 -23.63
N ARG A 625 -12.42 15.99 -24.20
CA ARG A 625 -11.59 17.08 -23.66
C ARG A 625 -12.25 17.77 -22.48
N LEU A 626 -13.55 17.58 -22.26
CA LEU A 626 -14.28 18.12 -21.12
C LEU A 626 -14.31 17.12 -19.99
N VAL A 627 -13.61 17.40 -18.92
CA VAL A 627 -13.64 16.64 -17.67
C VAL A 627 -14.37 17.48 -16.63
N THR A 628 -15.65 17.22 -16.43
CA THR A 628 -16.55 18.07 -15.62
C THR A 628 -16.04 18.28 -14.20
N SER A 629 -15.67 17.21 -13.50
CA SER A 629 -15.14 17.28 -12.15
C SER A 629 -13.83 18.09 -12.03
N MET A 630 -13.01 18.10 -13.09
CA MET A 630 -11.78 18.90 -13.12
C MET A 630 -12.08 20.39 -13.32
N ILE A 631 -13.02 20.70 -14.24
CA ILE A 631 -13.36 22.09 -14.59
C ILE A 631 -14.08 22.80 -13.44
N THR A 632 -14.89 22.06 -12.67
CA THR A 632 -15.71 22.58 -11.57
C THR A 632 -15.10 22.33 -10.20
N ALA A 633 -13.92 21.67 -10.12
CA ALA A 633 -13.28 21.23 -8.87
C ALA A 633 -14.23 20.41 -7.95
N SER A 634 -15.18 19.66 -8.55
CA SER A 634 -16.20 18.89 -7.84
C SER A 634 -15.74 17.46 -7.52
N GLY A 635 -16.22 16.95 -6.38
CA GLY A 635 -16.01 15.60 -5.89
C GLY A 635 -17.18 14.62 -6.22
N PRO A 636 -17.11 13.39 -5.71
CA PRO A 636 -18.20 12.43 -5.81
C PRO A 636 -19.46 12.95 -5.10
N GLY A 637 -20.59 12.97 -5.80
CA GLY A 637 -21.89 13.36 -5.25
C GLY A 637 -22.27 14.82 -5.43
N ASP A 638 -21.34 15.71 -5.81
CA ASP A 638 -21.58 17.17 -5.92
C ASP A 638 -22.43 17.54 -7.14
N LEU A 639 -22.23 16.84 -8.27
CA LEU A 639 -22.90 17.14 -9.53
C LEU A 639 -23.69 15.94 -10.05
N PHE A 640 -24.91 16.19 -10.49
CA PHE A 640 -25.64 15.28 -11.38
C PHE A 640 -25.30 15.62 -12.82
N THR A 641 -24.48 14.80 -13.47
CA THR A 641 -23.91 15.16 -14.77
C THR A 641 -24.62 14.44 -15.93
N VAL A 642 -25.13 15.24 -16.88
CA VAL A 642 -25.69 14.75 -18.16
C VAL A 642 -24.76 15.13 -19.29
N ARG A 643 -24.34 14.15 -20.10
CA ARG A 643 -23.43 14.37 -21.22
C ARG A 643 -24.05 13.80 -22.51
N ASN A 644 -24.20 14.65 -23.51
CA ASN A 644 -24.70 14.25 -24.82
C ASN A 644 -23.92 14.94 -25.95
N VAL A 645 -24.10 14.53 -27.19
CA VAL A 645 -23.41 15.13 -28.34
C VAL A 645 -23.95 16.56 -28.58
N GLY A 646 -23.15 17.57 -28.25
CA GLY A 646 -23.50 18.99 -28.51
C GLY A 646 -24.25 19.67 -27.36
N ASN A 647 -24.26 19.14 -26.13
CA ASN A 647 -25.02 19.71 -24.97
C ASN A 647 -26.43 20.17 -25.30
N LEU A 648 -27.17 19.32 -26.07
CA LEU A 648 -28.50 19.62 -26.56
C LEU A 648 -29.58 19.21 -25.56
N VAL A 649 -30.65 20.01 -25.48
CA VAL A 649 -31.85 19.76 -24.71
C VAL A 649 -33.02 19.70 -25.69
N PRO A 650 -33.68 18.53 -25.91
CA PRO A 650 -34.89 18.43 -26.68
C PRO A 650 -36.01 19.28 -26.07
N LEU A 651 -36.82 19.91 -26.93
CA LEU A 651 -38.07 20.52 -26.48
C LEU A 651 -39.07 19.45 -26.09
N PRO A 652 -39.92 19.66 -25.06
CA PRO A 652 -40.93 18.72 -24.67
C PRO A 652 -41.86 18.36 -25.85
N GLY A 653 -42.10 17.05 -26.02
CA GLY A 653 -42.90 16.50 -27.15
C GLY A 653 -42.19 16.44 -28.50
N LYS A 654 -40.86 16.79 -28.54
CA LYS A 654 -40.02 16.69 -29.75
C LYS A 654 -38.82 15.76 -29.58
N GLU A 655 -38.86 14.88 -28.60
CA GLU A 655 -37.76 13.99 -28.19
C GLU A 655 -37.39 12.95 -29.26
N SER A 656 -38.22 12.79 -30.30
CA SER A 656 -37.97 11.85 -31.42
C SER A 656 -37.78 10.38 -30.98
N GLY A 657 -38.39 9.99 -29.84
CA GLY A 657 -38.29 8.64 -29.26
C GLY A 657 -37.04 8.40 -28.41
N ASP A 658 -36.33 9.45 -27.98
CA ASP A 658 -35.23 9.39 -27.03
C ASP A 658 -35.49 10.34 -25.86
N ASP A 659 -36.07 9.84 -24.80
CA ASP A 659 -36.46 10.60 -23.60
C ASP A 659 -35.34 10.71 -22.57
N SER A 660 -34.13 10.22 -22.85
CA SER A 660 -33.07 10.11 -21.85
C SER A 660 -32.64 11.43 -21.24
N VAL A 661 -32.65 12.53 -22.03
CA VAL A 661 -32.32 13.87 -21.52
C VAL A 661 -33.49 14.45 -20.71
N ALA A 662 -34.73 14.31 -21.20
CA ALA A 662 -35.92 14.76 -20.51
C ALA A 662 -36.11 14.05 -19.16
N ALA A 663 -35.95 12.72 -19.15
CA ALA A 663 -35.98 11.93 -17.91
C ALA A 663 -34.88 12.31 -16.91
N ALA A 664 -33.66 12.62 -17.37
CA ALA A 664 -32.60 13.09 -16.51
C ALA A 664 -32.89 14.47 -15.92
N ILE A 665 -33.52 15.39 -16.68
CA ILE A 665 -33.95 16.69 -16.19
C ILE A 665 -35.03 16.52 -15.13
N GLU A 666 -36.09 15.74 -15.41
CA GLU A 666 -37.16 15.44 -14.46
C GLU A 666 -36.62 14.84 -13.17
N TYR A 667 -35.73 13.83 -13.28
CA TYR A 667 -35.13 13.22 -12.11
C TYR A 667 -34.30 14.20 -11.28
N ALA A 668 -33.52 15.07 -11.93
CA ALA A 668 -32.72 16.09 -11.22
C ALA A 668 -33.60 17.12 -10.52
N VAL A 669 -34.67 17.58 -11.19
CA VAL A 669 -35.54 18.67 -10.71
C VAL A 669 -36.55 18.17 -9.67
N ASP A 670 -37.25 17.07 -9.96
CA ASP A 670 -38.38 16.62 -9.13
C ASP A 670 -37.97 15.59 -8.07
N VAL A 671 -36.96 14.75 -8.31
CA VAL A 671 -36.51 13.73 -7.37
C VAL A 671 -35.33 14.21 -6.54
N LEU A 672 -34.24 14.63 -7.19
CA LEU A 672 -33.01 15.09 -6.48
C LEU A 672 -33.14 16.52 -5.96
N LYS A 673 -34.10 17.32 -6.48
CA LYS A 673 -34.36 18.70 -6.05
C LYS A 673 -33.14 19.60 -6.13
N VAL A 674 -32.37 19.49 -7.22
CA VAL A 674 -31.20 20.36 -7.43
C VAL A 674 -31.58 21.83 -7.35
N SER A 675 -30.68 22.67 -6.84
CA SER A 675 -30.93 24.15 -6.72
C SER A 675 -30.52 24.90 -7.98
N SER A 676 -29.74 24.29 -8.87
CA SER A 676 -29.33 24.94 -10.13
C SER A 676 -29.13 23.96 -11.27
N ILE A 677 -29.30 24.47 -12.51
CA ILE A 677 -28.93 23.75 -13.74
C ILE A 677 -27.94 24.57 -14.54
N THR A 678 -26.78 24.01 -14.84
CA THR A 678 -25.78 24.64 -15.70
C THR A 678 -25.71 23.96 -17.06
N VAL A 679 -25.86 24.73 -18.14
CA VAL A 679 -25.57 24.30 -19.53
C VAL A 679 -24.16 24.73 -19.90
N CYS A 680 -23.27 23.79 -20.17
CA CYS A 680 -21.87 24.07 -20.51
C CYS A 680 -21.58 23.74 -21.99
N GLY A 681 -21.34 24.77 -22.80
CA GLY A 681 -20.77 24.67 -24.14
C GLY A 681 -19.25 24.71 -24.14
N HIS A 682 -18.62 24.46 -25.29
CA HIS A 682 -17.17 24.50 -25.39
C HIS A 682 -16.65 24.88 -26.77
N SER A 683 -15.42 25.38 -26.86
CA SER A 683 -14.75 25.72 -28.12
C SER A 683 -14.49 24.47 -28.98
N GLY A 684 -14.62 24.61 -30.29
CA GLY A 684 -14.34 23.54 -31.24
C GLY A 684 -15.24 22.32 -31.09
N CYS A 685 -16.53 22.50 -30.74
CA CYS A 685 -17.50 21.43 -30.60
C CYS A 685 -17.81 20.79 -31.95
N GLY A 686 -17.53 19.47 -32.08
CA GLY A 686 -17.77 18.72 -33.31
C GLY A 686 -19.24 18.63 -33.72
N ALA A 687 -20.18 18.69 -32.75
CA ALA A 687 -21.60 18.74 -33.03
C ALA A 687 -22.04 20.05 -33.71
N MET A 688 -21.53 21.18 -33.21
CA MET A 688 -21.79 22.51 -33.79
C MET A 688 -21.15 22.64 -35.18
N GLN A 689 -19.94 22.12 -35.34
CA GLN A 689 -19.27 22.05 -36.64
C GLN A 689 -20.07 21.20 -37.64
N ALA A 690 -20.54 20.04 -37.23
CA ALA A 690 -21.39 19.19 -38.07
C ALA A 690 -22.73 19.86 -38.42
N LEU A 691 -23.33 20.63 -37.52
CA LEU A 691 -24.55 21.37 -37.73
C LEU A 691 -24.37 22.50 -38.77
N LEU A 692 -23.25 23.24 -38.71
CA LEU A 692 -22.88 24.27 -39.69
C LEU A 692 -22.61 23.69 -41.08
N SER A 693 -21.97 22.51 -41.14
CA SER A 693 -21.55 21.88 -42.38
C SER A 693 -22.63 21.01 -43.02
N ALA A 694 -23.79 20.84 -42.37
CA ALA A 694 -24.86 19.99 -42.85
C ALA A 694 -25.43 20.48 -44.18
N THR A 695 -25.03 19.85 -45.30
CA THR A 695 -25.76 19.89 -46.56
C THR A 695 -27.04 19.08 -46.42
N ASN A 696 -28.12 19.54 -47.08
CA ASN A 696 -29.49 18.93 -47.04
C ASN A 696 -29.58 17.54 -47.68
N ASP A 697 -28.55 16.76 -47.58
CA ASP A 697 -28.43 15.40 -48.07
C ASP A 697 -29.19 14.44 -47.16
N GLY A 698 -30.28 13.84 -47.62
CA GLY A 698 -31.32 13.07 -46.92
C GLY A 698 -30.96 11.89 -46.03
N GLY A 699 -29.79 11.84 -45.44
CA GLY A 699 -29.28 10.77 -44.56
C GLY A 699 -30.06 10.67 -43.24
N ARG A 700 -30.69 9.51 -42.97
CA ARG A 700 -31.47 9.22 -41.75
C ARG A 700 -30.62 8.62 -40.61
N THR A 701 -29.36 9.05 -40.39
CA THR A 701 -28.55 8.51 -39.33
C THR A 701 -29.02 8.98 -37.94
N PRO A 702 -28.79 8.20 -36.86
CA PRO A 702 -29.16 8.63 -35.50
C PRO A 702 -28.52 9.98 -35.11
N LEU A 703 -27.28 10.21 -35.50
CA LEU A 703 -26.58 11.50 -35.24
C LEU A 703 -27.32 12.67 -35.91
N ARG A 704 -27.74 12.53 -37.15
CA ARG A 704 -28.50 13.58 -37.85
C ARG A 704 -29.87 13.84 -37.23
N ARG A 705 -30.55 12.81 -36.73
CA ARG A 705 -31.81 12.99 -35.99
C ARG A 705 -31.56 13.75 -34.69
N TRP A 706 -30.51 13.42 -33.97
CA TRP A 706 -30.13 14.10 -32.74
C TRP A 706 -29.79 15.57 -32.98
N LEU A 707 -28.94 15.89 -33.95
CA LEU A 707 -28.52 17.25 -34.27
C LEU A 707 -29.69 18.19 -34.66
N ARG A 708 -30.89 17.66 -35.00
CA ARG A 708 -32.08 18.49 -35.23
C ARG A 708 -32.47 19.32 -34.02
N HIS A 709 -32.16 18.86 -32.80
CA HIS A 709 -32.38 19.63 -31.56
C HIS A 709 -31.47 20.85 -31.45
N GLY A 710 -30.37 20.91 -32.21
CA GLY A 710 -29.51 22.08 -32.33
C GLY A 710 -29.92 23.06 -33.47
N GLN A 711 -30.87 22.67 -34.33
CA GLN A 711 -31.33 23.54 -35.41
C GLN A 711 -31.84 24.91 -34.94
N PRO A 712 -32.62 25.02 -33.83
CA PRO A 712 -33.02 26.31 -33.29
C PRO A 712 -31.84 27.22 -32.91
N SER A 713 -30.70 26.66 -32.45
CA SER A 713 -29.49 27.42 -32.17
C SER A 713 -28.87 28.02 -33.44
N LEU A 714 -28.84 27.23 -34.55
CA LEU A 714 -28.37 27.70 -35.85
C LEU A 714 -29.31 28.79 -36.44
N GLU A 715 -30.61 28.62 -36.30
CA GLU A 715 -31.61 29.58 -36.74
C GLU A 715 -31.50 30.89 -35.94
N ARG A 716 -31.29 30.79 -34.60
CA ARG A 716 -31.04 31.94 -33.74
C ARG A 716 -29.81 32.73 -34.18
N MET A 717 -28.70 32.02 -34.46
CA MET A 717 -27.46 32.64 -34.93
C MET A 717 -27.64 33.34 -36.29
N ARG A 718 -28.51 32.82 -37.18
CA ARG A 718 -28.76 33.39 -38.49
C ARG A 718 -29.83 34.50 -38.50
N SER A 719 -30.57 34.64 -37.40
CA SER A 719 -31.63 35.65 -37.28
C SER A 719 -31.06 37.07 -37.18
N ARG A 720 -31.64 37.99 -37.92
CA ARG A 720 -31.32 39.41 -37.85
C ARG A 720 -32.08 40.15 -36.72
N HIS A 721 -33.06 39.47 -36.08
CA HIS A 721 -33.91 40.02 -35.05
C HIS A 721 -33.54 39.59 -33.65
N ARG A 722 -32.49 38.79 -33.48
CA ARG A 722 -32.01 38.37 -32.16
C ARG A 722 -30.55 38.75 -31.98
N THR A 723 -30.21 39.25 -30.81
CA THR A 723 -28.83 39.59 -30.42
C THR A 723 -27.96 38.34 -30.40
N TRP A 724 -26.75 38.48 -30.91
CA TRP A 724 -25.79 37.39 -30.88
C TRP A 724 -25.20 37.24 -29.50
N ALA A 725 -25.00 35.98 -29.06
CA ALA A 725 -24.22 35.71 -27.86
C ALA A 725 -22.77 36.19 -28.08
N ARG A 726 -22.27 36.92 -27.09
CA ARG A 726 -20.93 37.57 -27.13
C ARG A 726 -20.02 36.96 -26.05
N ILE A 727 -18.73 37.12 -26.21
CA ILE A 727 -17.73 36.78 -25.20
C ILE A 727 -17.00 38.06 -24.78
N SER A 728 -16.87 38.29 -23.47
CA SER A 728 -16.24 39.49 -22.94
C SER A 728 -14.77 39.57 -23.35
N GLY A 729 -14.36 40.77 -23.79
CA GLY A 729 -12.98 41.13 -24.11
C GLY A 729 -12.48 40.68 -25.50
N ARG A 730 -13.25 39.92 -26.30
CA ARG A 730 -12.90 39.54 -27.67
C ARG A 730 -14.11 39.14 -28.52
N LEU A 731 -13.92 39.10 -29.83
CA LEU A 731 -14.87 38.50 -30.73
C LEU A 731 -14.71 36.98 -30.78
N PRO A 732 -15.77 36.22 -31.07
CA PRO A 732 -15.67 34.82 -31.40
C PRO A 732 -14.69 34.58 -32.57
N ALA A 733 -13.84 33.54 -32.45
CA ALA A 733 -12.77 33.29 -33.42
C ALA A 733 -13.30 32.86 -34.81
N ASP A 734 -14.44 32.15 -34.81
CA ASP A 734 -15.06 31.64 -36.02
C ASP A 734 -16.57 31.41 -35.83
N ALA A 735 -17.24 30.99 -36.89
CA ALA A 735 -18.67 30.68 -36.87
C ALA A 735 -19.02 29.49 -35.95
N VAL A 736 -18.11 28.55 -35.74
CA VAL A 736 -18.31 27.41 -34.86
C VAL A 736 -18.34 27.90 -33.40
N GLU A 737 -17.41 28.77 -33.00
CA GLU A 737 -17.38 29.36 -31.66
C GLU A 737 -18.63 30.20 -31.43
N GLN A 738 -19.03 31.03 -32.41
CA GLN A 738 -20.29 31.79 -32.31
C GLN A 738 -21.51 30.90 -32.12
N LEU A 739 -21.58 29.75 -32.83
CA LEU A 739 -22.67 28.81 -32.66
C LEU A 739 -22.59 28.10 -31.31
N CYS A 740 -21.40 27.79 -30.79
CA CYS A 740 -21.23 27.20 -29.46
C CYS A 740 -21.81 28.11 -28.37
N LEU A 741 -21.51 29.40 -28.39
CA LEU A 741 -22.04 30.40 -27.47
C LEU A 741 -23.58 30.50 -27.60
N THR A 742 -24.06 30.65 -28.84
CA THR A 742 -25.51 30.76 -29.14
C THR A 742 -26.25 29.49 -28.72
N ASN A 743 -25.65 28.34 -28.86
CA ASN A 743 -26.23 27.06 -28.43
C ASN A 743 -26.48 27.02 -26.92
N VAL A 744 -25.54 27.48 -26.09
CA VAL A 744 -25.75 27.53 -24.64
C VAL A 744 -27.00 28.36 -24.30
N VAL A 745 -27.13 29.54 -24.87
CA VAL A 745 -28.29 30.42 -24.65
C VAL A 745 -29.59 29.77 -25.11
N GLN A 746 -29.57 29.11 -26.30
CA GLN A 746 -30.77 28.45 -26.83
C GLN A 746 -31.17 27.23 -25.99
N GLN A 747 -30.22 26.48 -25.45
CA GLN A 747 -30.51 25.31 -24.62
C GLN A 747 -31.05 25.74 -23.23
N LEU A 748 -30.69 26.89 -22.70
CA LEU A 748 -31.32 27.47 -21.51
C LEU A 748 -32.81 27.81 -21.78
N GLU A 749 -33.15 28.35 -22.97
CA GLU A 749 -34.53 28.56 -23.38
C GLU A 749 -35.31 27.25 -23.53
N HIS A 750 -34.68 26.20 -24.05
CA HIS A 750 -35.29 24.86 -24.12
C HIS A 750 -35.57 24.31 -22.73
N LEU A 751 -34.67 24.50 -21.75
CA LEU A 751 -34.88 24.09 -20.36
C LEU A 751 -36.09 24.76 -19.73
N LYS A 752 -36.31 26.04 -19.98
CA LYS A 752 -37.49 26.79 -19.48
C LYS A 752 -38.81 26.22 -20.02
N ALA A 753 -38.81 25.54 -21.14
CA ALA A 753 -39.99 24.90 -21.71
C ALA A 753 -40.41 23.58 -21.01
N HIS A 754 -39.51 22.97 -20.19
CA HIS A 754 -39.87 21.81 -19.38
C HIS A 754 -40.65 22.23 -18.15
N GLU A 755 -41.84 21.61 -17.96
CA GLU A 755 -42.83 22.02 -16.94
C GLU A 755 -42.25 22.03 -15.52
N GLY A 756 -41.51 21.02 -15.12
CA GLY A 756 -40.84 20.91 -13.80
C GLY A 756 -39.84 22.05 -13.58
N VAL A 757 -39.05 22.40 -14.63
CA VAL A 757 -38.08 23.48 -14.61
C VAL A 757 -38.78 24.84 -14.48
N ALA A 758 -39.80 25.09 -15.34
CA ALA A 758 -40.56 26.33 -15.33
C ALA A 758 -41.23 26.57 -13.97
N ARG A 759 -41.84 25.53 -13.40
CA ARG A 759 -42.50 25.57 -12.09
C ARG A 759 -41.51 25.97 -11.00
N ARG A 760 -40.37 25.33 -10.90
CA ARG A 760 -39.37 25.56 -9.84
C ARG A 760 -38.62 26.91 -9.98
N ILE A 761 -38.49 27.43 -11.22
CA ILE A 761 -38.01 28.78 -11.46
C ILE A 761 -39.03 29.79 -10.92
N ALA A 762 -40.32 29.58 -11.20
CA ALA A 762 -41.40 30.46 -10.70
C ALA A 762 -41.51 30.45 -9.16
N GLU A 763 -41.16 29.31 -8.53
CA GLU A 763 -41.07 29.16 -7.06
C GLU A 763 -39.79 29.81 -6.46
N GLY A 764 -38.88 30.29 -7.28
CA GLY A 764 -37.58 30.81 -6.84
C GLY A 764 -36.63 29.75 -6.23
N SER A 765 -36.90 28.46 -6.52
CA SER A 765 -36.17 27.32 -5.97
C SER A 765 -35.16 26.67 -6.94
N LEU A 766 -35.06 27.22 -8.16
CA LEU A 766 -34.17 26.73 -9.20
C LEU A 766 -33.58 27.87 -10.02
N GLU A 767 -32.24 27.84 -10.18
CA GLU A 767 -31.53 28.83 -11.00
C GLU A 767 -30.97 28.16 -12.27
N LEU A 768 -30.88 28.90 -13.39
CA LEU A 768 -30.31 28.47 -14.64
C LEU A 768 -29.02 29.23 -14.93
N HIS A 769 -27.93 28.52 -15.22
CA HIS A 769 -26.63 29.11 -15.54
C HIS A 769 -26.12 28.68 -16.91
N GLY A 770 -25.57 29.61 -17.68
CA GLY A 770 -24.87 29.37 -18.93
C GLY A 770 -23.38 29.40 -18.71
N MET A 771 -22.67 28.39 -19.20
CA MET A 771 -21.22 28.32 -19.13
C MET A 771 -20.62 28.02 -20.50
N TYR A 772 -19.52 28.67 -20.84
CA TYR A 772 -18.72 28.35 -22.01
C TYR A 772 -17.29 28.07 -21.58
N PHE A 773 -16.73 26.92 -22.01
CA PHE A 773 -15.35 26.54 -21.70
C PHE A 773 -14.48 26.59 -22.96
N HIS A 774 -13.49 27.49 -22.99
CA HIS A 774 -12.52 27.55 -24.04
C HIS A 774 -11.41 26.50 -23.83
N VAL A 775 -11.46 25.41 -24.59
CA VAL A 775 -10.57 24.24 -24.39
C VAL A 775 -9.09 24.57 -24.55
N GLY A 776 -8.76 25.37 -25.59
CA GLY A 776 -7.36 25.71 -25.87
C GLY A 776 -6.72 26.65 -24.83
N GLU A 777 -7.52 27.50 -24.20
CA GLU A 777 -7.09 28.43 -23.15
C GLU A 777 -7.28 27.87 -21.73
N ALA A 778 -7.97 26.73 -21.60
CA ALA A 778 -8.42 26.18 -20.32
C ALA A 778 -9.18 27.23 -19.47
N GLN A 779 -9.99 28.07 -20.10
CA GLN A 779 -10.66 29.21 -19.51
C GLN A 779 -12.18 29.00 -19.52
N ALA A 780 -12.82 29.22 -18.35
CA ALA A 780 -14.27 29.24 -18.21
C ALA A 780 -14.82 30.68 -18.33
N TYR A 781 -16.00 30.77 -18.94
CA TYR A 781 -16.79 31.99 -19.06
C TYR A 781 -18.20 31.67 -18.58
N LEU A 782 -18.81 32.58 -17.81
CA LEU A 782 -20.18 32.46 -17.33
C LEU A 782 -21.06 33.50 -18.02
N LEU A 783 -22.25 33.08 -18.41
CA LEU A 783 -23.27 33.98 -18.97
C LEU A 783 -23.69 34.97 -17.88
N ALA A 784 -23.53 36.25 -18.13
CA ALA A 784 -23.95 37.31 -17.20
C ALA A 784 -25.47 37.23 -16.99
N SER A 785 -25.91 37.23 -15.73
CA SER A 785 -27.31 37.33 -15.37
C SER A 785 -27.71 38.82 -15.47
N SER A 786 -28.74 39.12 -16.25
CA SER A 786 -29.31 40.48 -16.29
C SER A 786 -30.80 40.43 -15.95
N ASP A 787 -31.20 41.32 -15.06
CA ASP A 787 -32.59 41.50 -14.63
C ASP A 787 -33.49 42.25 -15.66
N ASP A 788 -32.91 42.75 -16.76
CA ASP A 788 -33.62 43.49 -17.81
C ASP A 788 -33.92 42.67 -19.06
N HIS A 789 -35.13 42.68 -19.53
CA HIS A 789 -35.72 41.85 -20.61
C HIS A 789 -35.12 42.04 -22.03
N GLU A 790 -34.12 42.88 -22.22
CA GLU A 790 -33.48 43.16 -23.54
C GLU A 790 -31.95 43.07 -23.57
N VAL A 791 -31.32 42.37 -22.63
CA VAL A 791 -29.88 42.39 -22.49
C VAL A 791 -29.17 41.37 -23.34
N GLU A 792 -28.10 41.81 -23.97
CA GLU A 792 -27.14 41.02 -24.74
C GLU A 792 -26.62 39.81 -23.96
N ALA A 793 -26.66 38.62 -24.52
CA ALA A 793 -26.13 37.41 -23.93
C ALA A 793 -24.58 37.48 -23.94
N VAL A 794 -23.95 37.97 -22.86
CA VAL A 794 -22.51 38.17 -22.71
C VAL A 794 -21.95 37.11 -21.78
N PHE A 795 -20.90 36.40 -22.24
CA PHE A 795 -20.16 35.44 -21.45
C PHE A 795 -18.94 36.14 -20.83
N ASP A 796 -18.93 36.33 -19.54
CA ASP A 796 -17.85 36.99 -18.80
C ASP A 796 -16.79 35.98 -18.34
N ARG A 797 -15.52 36.41 -18.41
CA ARG A 797 -14.40 35.60 -17.99
C ARG A 797 -14.42 35.38 -16.47
N VAL A 798 -14.35 34.11 -16.06
CA VAL A 798 -14.17 33.78 -14.64
C VAL A 798 -12.73 34.07 -14.23
N ALA A 799 -12.54 35.09 -13.39
CA ALA A 799 -11.25 35.43 -12.81
C ALA A 799 -10.92 34.48 -11.64
N PRO A 800 -9.63 34.11 -11.44
CA PRO A 800 -9.24 33.40 -10.24
C PRO A 800 -9.52 34.29 -9.02
N THR A 801 -10.35 33.82 -8.11
CA THR A 801 -10.57 34.51 -6.82
C THR A 801 -9.28 34.40 -6.01
N PRO A 802 -8.71 35.49 -5.44
CA PRO A 802 -7.59 35.39 -4.52
C PRO A 802 -7.99 34.44 -3.38
N SER A 803 -7.21 33.36 -3.18
CA SER A 803 -7.43 32.48 -2.06
C SER A 803 -7.27 33.26 -0.76
N SER A 804 -8.37 33.55 -0.06
CA SER A 804 -8.35 33.99 1.34
C SER A 804 -7.90 32.83 2.23
N LEU A 805 -6.60 32.54 2.20
CA LEU A 805 -5.93 31.72 3.19
C LEU A 805 -5.55 32.60 4.40
N THR A 806 -6.54 33.09 5.11
CA THR A 806 -6.43 33.58 6.48
C THR A 806 -7.83 33.73 7.02
N GLU A 807 -8.24 32.73 7.75
CA GLU A 807 -9.18 32.82 8.88
C GLU A 807 -9.81 31.42 9.09
N THR A 808 -9.19 30.65 9.94
CA THR A 808 -9.82 29.94 11.08
C THR A 808 -8.74 29.30 11.91
N ARG A 809 -8.11 30.12 12.75
CA ARG A 809 -7.66 29.71 14.07
C ARG A 809 -8.62 30.33 15.05
N ALA A 810 -9.54 29.59 15.56
CA ALA A 810 -10.16 29.76 16.87
C ALA A 810 -10.64 28.37 17.33
#